data_b60c78ffe233d854da223282f8774b8d
#
_entry.id   b60c78ffe233d854da223282f8774b8d
#
_cell.length_a   1.000
_cell.length_b   1.000
_cell.length_c   1.000
_cell.angle_alpha   90.00
_cell.angle_beta   90.00
_cell.angle_gamma   90.00
#
_symmetry.space_group_name_H-M   'P 1'
#
loop_
_entity.id
_entity.type
_entity.pdbx_description
1 polymer ?
#
loop_
_entity_poly.entity_id
_entity_poly.type
_entity_poly.pdbx_seq_one_letter_code
_entity_poly.pdbx_strand_id
1 'polypeptide(L)'
;MAEKYSDVTAFAQPSSDPSSSHDSLNEYPRTVAVVVTYNREDLLPKTLAGIASGERVPAAVVIVDNASTDGTAEYLRALDYELPVDCIRLEKNMGGAGGFAVGIDRALERHNPDLVWVMDDDTEPTENTLSEAVAAWLNYSPVPSQRPAVVASRVVWTNGEDHPMNTPRTMFAAGEQRHARAQAVGARPIRSASFVSILMDAQAIRRNGGLPIAEFFIWNDDFEFSTRLIHHRDGIVVPSSVAKHHTKTFGTTNADPGPRFYNDVRNKLWVFTRSRTLNPLEKLLYGGSSARLWISTVLRTDDRRTYLGYFLNGVRDGLRAPRPNAQVLEGIYPLTFPGRYGVPASVESHADSEKARGCVSSVPDFSVLMSVYAKENPAYLDQALESNLLNQTVRPSELVLVKDGPLTPELDAVVDRWVQRAENLDCPPIQVVELAQNVGLAEALNAGLQACSYELVARADSDDLSEPTRFARLIPALVQGGYTVLGSAMLEVNESNTAVESTREAIVDSERLLSAMDSRNPIYHPSVAFVKSAVQQLGGYEFVPGAEDWWLWMRLRDAGYRLGNIPEALVRYRVGAGAYTKRGGVDAWLQDVAIQRRLYTGHGISKLQWAQNMAVRSVYRFVPEQARRSAFRALSSLTARASSRSSGTASEGGM
;
A
#
# COMPACT_ATOMS: atom_id res chain seq x y z
N MET A 1 -35.59 -6.22 17.56
CA MET A 1 -36.03 -5.22 16.58
C MET A 1 -35.06 -5.21 15.41
N ALA A 2 -35.08 -6.28 14.62
CA ALA A 2 -34.22 -6.44 13.45
C ALA A 2 -35.11 -6.94 12.30
N GLU A 3 -36.02 -6.07 11.85
CA GLU A 3 -36.87 -6.34 10.70
C GLU A 3 -37.41 -5.00 10.19
N LYS A 4 -36.68 -4.37 9.28
CA LYS A 4 -37.19 -3.31 8.41
C LYS A 4 -36.18 -2.75 7.41
N TYR A 5 -35.34 -3.55 6.80
CA TYR A 5 -34.60 -3.17 5.58
C TYR A 5 -34.30 -4.40 4.72
N SER A 6 -35.37 -5.07 4.27
CA SER A 6 -35.33 -5.96 3.11
C SER A 6 -36.47 -5.51 2.22
N ASP A 7 -36.14 -4.90 1.09
CA ASP A 7 -36.82 -4.91 -0.19
C ASP A 7 -36.57 -3.60 -0.95
N VAL A 8 -35.51 -3.58 -1.73
CA VAL A 8 -35.47 -2.93 -3.04
C VAL A 8 -34.61 -3.79 -3.95
N THR A 9 -35.21 -4.83 -4.50
CA THR A 9 -34.66 -5.58 -5.64
C THR A 9 -35.59 -5.36 -6.82
N ALA A 10 -35.12 -4.64 -7.81
CA ALA A 10 -35.50 -4.83 -9.22
C ALA A 10 -34.58 -3.98 -10.11
N PHE A 11 -33.47 -4.55 -10.53
CA PHE A 11 -32.77 -4.05 -11.69
C PHE A 11 -33.04 -4.97 -12.88
N ALA A 12 -33.69 -4.42 -13.91
CA ALA A 12 -33.85 -5.07 -15.20
C ALA A 12 -32.48 -5.29 -15.85
N GLN A 13 -32.24 -6.52 -16.31
CA GLN A 13 -31.09 -6.86 -17.16
C GLN A 13 -31.33 -6.32 -18.57
N PRO A 14 -30.35 -5.69 -19.23
CA PRO A 14 -30.41 -5.47 -20.66
C PRO A 14 -30.02 -6.72 -21.43
N SER A 15 -30.81 -7.03 -22.45
CA SER A 15 -30.66 -8.12 -23.39
C SER A 15 -29.32 -8.06 -24.14
N SER A 16 -28.66 -9.22 -24.24
CA SER A 16 -27.49 -9.47 -25.04
C SER A 16 -27.79 -9.49 -26.53
N ASP A 17 -27.15 -8.64 -27.31
CA ASP A 17 -26.98 -8.81 -28.74
C ASP A 17 -25.48 -8.60 -29.11
N PRO A 18 -24.78 -9.61 -29.67
CA PRO A 18 -23.35 -9.49 -29.96
C PRO A 18 -23.14 -9.23 -31.45
N SER A 19 -23.04 -8.00 -31.88
CA SER A 19 -22.34 -7.64 -33.13
C SER A 19 -22.22 -6.13 -33.32
N SER A 20 -21.07 -5.54 -32.96
CA SER A 20 -20.48 -4.44 -33.74
C SER A 20 -19.10 -4.06 -33.21
N SER A 21 -18.09 -4.21 -34.10
CA SER A 21 -16.87 -3.44 -34.27
C SER A 21 -16.02 -3.06 -33.04
N HIS A 22 -14.83 -3.67 -32.99
CA HIS A 22 -13.65 -3.19 -32.26
C HIS A 22 -13.34 -1.73 -32.64
N ASP A 23 -13.70 -0.81 -31.75
CA ASP A 23 -13.06 0.48 -31.61
C ASP A 23 -12.53 0.58 -30.19
N SER A 24 -11.21 0.71 -30.05
CA SER A 24 -10.50 0.92 -28.79
C SER A 24 -10.87 2.29 -28.22
N LEU A 25 -12.02 2.38 -27.57
CA LEU A 25 -12.42 3.52 -26.77
C LEU A 25 -11.55 3.53 -25.51
N ASN A 26 -10.75 4.58 -25.34
CA ASN A 26 -10.15 4.95 -24.08
C ASN A 26 -11.24 4.93 -22.99
N GLU A 27 -11.27 3.87 -22.17
CA GLU A 27 -12.23 3.76 -21.09
C GLU A 27 -11.93 4.88 -20.09
N TYR A 28 -12.84 5.86 -20.01
CA TYR A 28 -12.73 6.99 -19.08
C TYR A 28 -12.77 6.46 -17.63
N PRO A 29 -11.91 6.97 -16.71
CA PRO A 29 -11.82 6.47 -15.35
C PRO A 29 -13.17 6.62 -14.62
N ARG A 30 -13.58 5.53 -13.97
CA ARG A 30 -14.77 5.50 -13.12
C ARG A 30 -14.52 6.37 -11.89
N THR A 31 -15.27 7.47 -11.76
CA THR A 31 -15.16 8.40 -10.64
C THR A 31 -16.34 8.23 -9.70
N VAL A 32 -16.11 8.20 -8.39
CA VAL A 32 -17.16 8.23 -7.35
C VAL A 32 -16.94 9.46 -6.48
N ALA A 33 -17.99 10.26 -6.31
CA ALA A 33 -17.96 11.40 -5.41
C ALA A 33 -18.24 10.95 -3.95
N VAL A 34 -17.58 11.60 -2.99
CA VAL A 34 -17.81 11.42 -1.55
C VAL A 34 -18.11 12.77 -0.93
N VAL A 35 -19.29 12.93 -0.34
CA VAL A 35 -19.76 14.14 0.34
C VAL A 35 -19.99 13.81 1.81
N VAL A 36 -19.40 14.58 2.72
CA VAL A 36 -19.66 14.46 4.17
C VAL A 36 -20.50 15.64 4.61
N THR A 37 -21.61 15.38 5.30
CA THR A 37 -22.54 16.43 5.75
C THR A 37 -22.82 16.35 7.25
N TYR A 38 -22.97 17.52 7.87
CA TYR A 38 -23.41 17.65 9.26
C TYR A 38 -24.15 18.97 9.49
N ASN A 39 -25.48 18.92 9.69
CA ASN A 39 -26.34 20.09 9.90
C ASN A 39 -26.20 21.13 8.77
N ARG A 40 -26.49 20.72 7.55
CA ARG A 40 -26.34 21.52 6.31
C ARG A 40 -27.52 21.36 5.36
N GLU A 41 -28.71 21.35 5.88
CA GLU A 41 -29.96 21.28 5.08
C GLU A 41 -30.02 22.34 3.97
N ASP A 42 -29.43 23.52 4.21
CA ASP A 42 -29.46 24.67 3.30
C ASP A 42 -28.37 24.64 2.21
N LEU A 43 -27.22 23.97 2.44
CA LEU A 43 -26.07 23.97 1.53
C LEU A 43 -25.88 22.65 0.75
N LEU A 44 -26.18 21.52 1.37
CA LEU A 44 -26.08 20.21 0.73
C LEU A 44 -26.81 20.13 -0.62
N PRO A 45 -28.04 20.70 -0.79
CA PRO A 45 -28.71 20.74 -2.08
C PRO A 45 -27.91 21.43 -3.18
N LYS A 46 -27.15 22.50 -2.85
CA LYS A 46 -26.31 23.22 -3.82
C LYS A 46 -25.10 22.40 -4.24
N THR A 47 -24.48 21.70 -3.29
CA THR A 47 -23.38 20.78 -3.55
C THR A 47 -23.81 19.67 -4.51
N LEU A 48 -24.96 19.04 -4.22
CA LEU A 48 -25.51 17.98 -5.06
C LEU A 48 -25.90 18.49 -6.45
N ALA A 49 -26.55 19.67 -6.54
CA ALA A 49 -26.89 20.30 -7.81
C ALA A 49 -25.62 20.60 -8.64
N GLY A 50 -24.55 21.10 -8.01
CA GLY A 50 -23.28 21.35 -8.70
C GLY A 50 -22.61 20.06 -9.21
N ILE A 51 -22.75 18.94 -8.49
CA ILE A 51 -22.26 17.64 -8.96
C ILE A 51 -23.05 17.14 -10.18
N ALA A 52 -24.39 17.27 -10.15
CA ALA A 52 -25.26 16.79 -11.21
C ALA A 52 -25.18 17.64 -12.48
N SER A 53 -24.94 18.95 -12.36
CA SER A 53 -24.86 19.89 -13.48
C SER A 53 -23.52 19.91 -14.20
N GLY A 54 -22.54 19.12 -13.77
CA GLY A 54 -21.23 19.10 -14.38
C GLY A 54 -21.23 18.53 -15.80
N GLU A 55 -20.36 19.05 -16.70
CA GLU A 55 -20.10 18.45 -18.02
C GLU A 55 -19.73 16.97 -17.91
N ARG A 56 -19.07 16.62 -16.80
CA ARG A 56 -18.77 15.26 -16.41
C ARG A 56 -19.36 14.98 -15.03
N VAL A 57 -20.16 13.93 -14.92
CA VAL A 57 -20.75 13.49 -13.66
C VAL A 57 -20.05 12.24 -13.13
N PRO A 58 -19.99 12.04 -11.80
CA PRO A 58 -19.47 10.80 -11.22
C PRO A 58 -20.44 9.63 -11.46
N ALA A 59 -19.91 8.40 -11.44
CA ALA A 59 -20.69 7.18 -11.60
C ALA A 59 -21.63 6.90 -10.41
N ALA A 60 -21.31 7.46 -9.24
CA ALA A 60 -22.15 7.42 -8.02
C ALA A 60 -21.70 8.52 -7.05
N VAL A 61 -22.59 8.86 -6.13
CA VAL A 61 -22.32 9.78 -5.02
C VAL A 61 -22.53 9.05 -3.70
N VAL A 62 -21.47 8.94 -2.90
CA VAL A 62 -21.54 8.44 -1.51
C VAL A 62 -21.74 9.64 -0.60
N ILE A 63 -22.83 9.67 0.16
CA ILE A 63 -23.14 10.74 1.10
C ILE A 63 -23.06 10.18 2.53
N VAL A 64 -22.24 10.80 3.37
CA VAL A 64 -22.15 10.44 4.79
C VAL A 64 -22.83 11.52 5.63
N ASP A 65 -24.01 11.23 6.15
CA ASP A 65 -24.66 12.04 7.19
C ASP A 65 -24.02 11.74 8.55
N ASN A 66 -23.24 12.68 9.02
CA ASN A 66 -22.44 12.58 10.24
C ASN A 66 -23.27 12.84 11.52
N ALA A 67 -24.45 12.21 11.61
CA ALA A 67 -25.45 12.34 12.68
C ALA A 67 -26.07 13.75 12.74
N SER A 68 -26.55 14.28 11.63
CA SER A 68 -27.27 15.57 11.60
C SER A 68 -28.53 15.56 12.47
N THR A 69 -28.80 16.70 13.09
CA THR A 69 -29.94 16.94 14.01
C THR A 69 -30.92 17.99 13.48
N ASP A 70 -30.67 18.55 12.30
CA ASP A 70 -31.56 19.41 11.54
C ASP A 70 -32.36 18.62 10.48
N GLY A 71 -32.95 19.27 9.49
CA GLY A 71 -33.69 18.65 8.40
C GLY A 71 -32.83 17.88 7.37
N THR A 72 -31.52 17.83 7.50
CA THR A 72 -30.59 17.15 6.55
C THR A 72 -30.97 15.68 6.34
N ALA A 73 -31.30 14.96 7.41
CA ALA A 73 -31.65 13.54 7.32
C ALA A 73 -33.01 13.32 6.62
N GLU A 74 -33.99 14.20 6.83
CA GLU A 74 -35.28 14.21 6.15
C GLU A 74 -35.06 14.50 4.65
N TYR A 75 -34.26 15.50 4.32
CA TYR A 75 -33.90 15.81 2.95
C TYR A 75 -33.27 14.60 2.24
N LEU A 76 -32.29 13.93 2.86
CA LEU A 76 -31.65 12.76 2.26
C LEU A 76 -32.57 11.57 2.06
N ARG A 77 -33.58 11.36 2.94
CA ARG A 77 -34.58 10.30 2.75
C ARG A 77 -35.57 10.59 1.62
N ALA A 78 -35.83 11.85 1.36
CA ALA A 78 -36.72 12.31 0.30
C ALA A 78 -35.98 12.63 -1.01
N LEU A 79 -34.68 12.43 -1.04
CA LEU A 79 -33.84 12.83 -2.16
C LEU A 79 -34.19 12.03 -3.41
N ASP A 80 -34.71 12.72 -4.41
CA ASP A 80 -34.82 12.24 -5.80
C ASP A 80 -33.68 12.86 -6.59
N TYR A 81 -32.72 12.02 -7.02
CA TYR A 81 -31.50 12.48 -7.60
C TYR A 81 -31.13 11.66 -8.84
N GLU A 82 -30.73 12.34 -9.90
CA GLU A 82 -30.48 11.73 -11.21
C GLU A 82 -29.32 10.73 -11.22
N LEU A 83 -28.36 10.87 -10.30
CA LEU A 83 -27.21 9.97 -10.18
C LEU A 83 -27.44 8.93 -9.09
N PRO A 84 -26.82 7.74 -9.19
CA PRO A 84 -26.85 6.75 -8.12
C PRO A 84 -26.29 7.32 -6.82
N VAL A 85 -27.08 7.25 -5.73
CA VAL A 85 -26.70 7.74 -4.40
C VAL A 85 -26.61 6.58 -3.41
N ASP A 86 -25.54 6.56 -2.64
CA ASP A 86 -25.32 5.64 -1.52
C ASP A 86 -25.21 6.44 -0.21
N CYS A 87 -26.31 6.54 0.54
CA CYS A 87 -26.37 7.30 1.79
C CYS A 87 -26.00 6.44 2.99
N ILE A 88 -25.10 6.96 3.84
CA ILE A 88 -24.73 6.38 5.13
C ILE A 88 -25.05 7.40 6.22
N ARG A 89 -25.83 7.00 7.23
CA ARG A 89 -26.03 7.80 8.44
C ARG A 89 -25.26 7.20 9.60
N LEU A 90 -24.38 8.01 10.21
CA LEU A 90 -23.66 7.63 11.41
C LEU A 90 -24.52 7.85 12.67
N GLU A 91 -24.31 7.06 13.73
CA GLU A 91 -25.03 7.21 14.98
C GLU A 91 -24.58 8.43 15.80
N LYS A 92 -23.36 8.89 15.60
CA LYS A 92 -22.82 10.10 16.22
C LYS A 92 -21.87 10.84 15.30
N ASN A 93 -21.69 12.14 15.53
CA ASN A 93 -20.76 12.96 14.79
C ASN A 93 -19.31 12.52 15.06
N MET A 94 -18.64 12.05 14.01
CA MET A 94 -17.24 11.61 14.01
C MET A 94 -16.28 12.67 13.45
N GLY A 95 -16.78 13.89 13.21
CA GLY A 95 -16.01 14.96 12.55
C GLY A 95 -15.79 14.70 11.07
N GLY A 96 -15.21 15.66 10.36
CA GLY A 96 -14.85 15.51 8.95
C GLY A 96 -13.96 14.30 8.72
N ALA A 97 -12.92 14.14 9.54
CA ALA A 97 -11.96 13.02 9.44
C ALA A 97 -12.63 11.64 9.48
N GLY A 98 -13.55 11.43 10.42
CA GLY A 98 -14.30 10.17 10.53
C GLY A 98 -15.30 9.98 9.40
N GLY A 99 -16.03 11.05 9.02
CA GLY A 99 -16.97 11.02 7.90
C GLY A 99 -16.26 10.67 6.58
N PHE A 100 -15.15 11.32 6.26
CA PHE A 100 -14.36 11.00 5.06
C PHE A 100 -13.73 9.61 5.10
N ALA A 101 -13.29 9.13 6.27
CA ALA A 101 -12.80 7.77 6.39
C ALA A 101 -13.88 6.74 6.02
N VAL A 102 -15.11 6.94 6.50
CA VAL A 102 -16.28 6.09 6.19
C VAL A 102 -16.68 6.21 4.73
N GLY A 103 -16.80 7.43 4.20
CA GLY A 103 -17.23 7.67 2.83
C GLY A 103 -16.25 7.11 1.79
N ILE A 104 -14.94 7.28 2.02
CA ILE A 104 -13.90 6.72 1.14
C ILE A 104 -13.90 5.20 1.21
N ASP A 105 -13.99 4.60 2.41
CA ASP A 105 -14.10 3.14 2.57
C ASP A 105 -15.29 2.58 1.78
N ARG A 106 -16.45 3.21 1.91
CA ARG A 106 -17.66 2.84 1.20
C ARG A 106 -17.54 2.95 -0.32
N ALA A 107 -16.95 4.04 -0.80
CA ALA A 107 -16.71 4.24 -2.22
C ALA A 107 -15.79 3.15 -2.79
N LEU A 108 -14.70 2.83 -2.10
CA LEU A 108 -13.74 1.81 -2.52
C LEU A 108 -14.32 0.40 -2.49
N GLU A 109 -15.15 0.08 -1.49
CA GLU A 109 -15.73 -1.24 -1.30
C GLU A 109 -16.84 -1.52 -2.31
N ARG A 110 -17.84 -0.64 -2.36
CA ARG A 110 -19.07 -0.91 -3.13
C ARG A 110 -18.98 -0.52 -4.59
N HIS A 111 -18.28 0.57 -4.88
CA HIS A 111 -18.31 1.16 -6.20
C HIS A 111 -17.06 0.91 -7.01
N ASN A 112 -15.99 0.37 -6.40
CA ASN A 112 -14.69 0.07 -7.01
C ASN A 112 -14.22 1.12 -8.04
N PRO A 113 -14.06 2.40 -7.63
CA PRO A 113 -13.68 3.46 -8.53
C PRO A 113 -12.20 3.41 -8.93
N ASP A 114 -11.87 4.07 -10.05
CA ASP A 114 -10.50 4.46 -10.40
C ASP A 114 -10.11 5.75 -9.66
N LEU A 115 -11.08 6.66 -9.48
CA LEU A 115 -10.91 7.96 -8.86
C LEU A 115 -11.98 8.22 -7.80
N VAL A 116 -11.58 8.76 -6.66
CA VAL A 116 -12.48 9.22 -5.58
C VAL A 116 -12.43 10.75 -5.53
N TRP A 117 -13.57 11.40 -5.71
CA TRP A 117 -13.72 12.85 -5.67
C TRP A 117 -14.36 13.28 -4.36
N VAL A 118 -13.59 13.92 -3.49
CA VAL A 118 -13.97 14.23 -2.10
C VAL A 118 -14.28 15.71 -1.93
N MET A 119 -15.36 16.04 -1.22
CA MET A 119 -15.75 17.42 -0.90
C MET A 119 -16.62 17.52 0.36
N ASP A 120 -16.62 18.71 0.97
CA ASP A 120 -17.53 19.09 2.06
C ASP A 120 -18.93 19.45 1.51
N ASP A 121 -19.93 19.45 2.38
CA ASP A 121 -21.35 19.74 2.09
C ASP A 121 -21.65 21.21 1.73
N ASP A 122 -20.69 22.11 1.86
CA ASP A 122 -20.75 23.52 1.50
C ASP A 122 -19.84 23.86 0.29
N THR A 123 -19.48 22.84 -0.48
CA THR A 123 -18.71 22.95 -1.73
C THR A 123 -19.64 22.86 -2.93
N GLU A 124 -19.68 23.90 -3.76
CA GLU A 124 -20.41 23.93 -5.02
C GLU A 124 -19.46 23.79 -6.20
N PRO A 125 -19.34 22.58 -6.82
CA PRO A 125 -18.57 22.44 -8.05
C PRO A 125 -19.17 23.25 -9.18
N THR A 126 -18.32 23.82 -10.04
CA THR A 126 -18.75 24.39 -11.30
C THR A 126 -18.91 23.31 -12.36
N GLU A 127 -19.51 23.64 -13.48
CA GLU A 127 -19.75 22.73 -14.62
C GLU A 127 -18.50 21.98 -15.05
N ASN A 128 -17.32 22.62 -15.05
CA ASN A 128 -16.06 22.05 -15.54
C ASN A 128 -15.16 21.46 -14.42
N THR A 129 -15.61 21.46 -13.16
CA THR A 129 -14.75 21.06 -12.03
C THR A 129 -14.19 19.64 -12.21
N LEU A 130 -15.06 18.66 -12.44
CA LEU A 130 -14.64 17.27 -12.55
C LEU A 130 -14.00 16.96 -13.91
N SER A 131 -14.52 17.54 -15.02
CA SER A 131 -13.98 17.31 -16.35
C SER A 131 -12.52 17.77 -16.47
N GLU A 132 -12.20 18.96 -15.98
CA GLU A 132 -10.84 19.52 -15.97
C GLU A 132 -9.88 18.74 -15.06
N ALA A 133 -10.34 18.33 -13.86
CA ALA A 133 -9.53 17.54 -12.95
C ALA A 133 -9.17 16.17 -13.54
N VAL A 134 -10.16 15.49 -14.16
CA VAL A 134 -9.96 14.18 -14.79
C VAL A 134 -9.09 14.30 -16.03
N ALA A 135 -9.30 15.32 -16.86
CA ALA A 135 -8.48 15.57 -18.04
C ALA A 135 -7.00 15.79 -17.67
N ALA A 136 -6.74 16.60 -16.65
CA ALA A 136 -5.39 16.83 -16.14
C ALA A 136 -4.77 15.53 -15.59
N TRP A 137 -5.54 14.70 -14.88
CA TRP A 137 -5.07 13.42 -14.36
C TRP A 137 -4.70 12.44 -15.48
N LEU A 138 -5.54 12.32 -16.51
CA LEU A 138 -5.32 11.43 -17.66
C LEU A 138 -4.08 11.85 -18.47
N ASN A 139 -3.97 13.15 -18.77
CA ASN A 139 -2.95 13.70 -19.65
C ASN A 139 -1.60 13.95 -18.96
N TYR A 140 -1.51 13.85 -17.62
CA TYR A 140 -0.28 14.06 -16.86
C TYR A 140 0.82 13.07 -17.22
N SER A 141 0.47 11.81 -17.45
CA SER A 141 1.38 10.76 -17.91
C SER A 141 0.62 9.65 -18.61
N PRO A 142 1.14 9.12 -19.72
CA PRO A 142 0.58 7.91 -20.34
C PRO A 142 0.69 6.68 -19.43
N VAL A 143 1.63 6.69 -18.48
CA VAL A 143 1.85 5.59 -17.51
C VAL A 143 0.96 5.80 -16.29
N PRO A 144 -0.04 4.92 -16.03
CA PRO A 144 -0.99 5.10 -14.94
C PRO A 144 -0.33 5.28 -13.55
N SER A 145 0.75 4.56 -13.25
CA SER A 145 1.47 4.66 -11.97
C SER A 145 2.19 5.99 -11.76
N GLN A 146 2.41 6.77 -12.84
CA GLN A 146 3.03 8.10 -12.79
C GLN A 146 2.00 9.25 -12.79
N ARG A 147 0.70 8.95 -12.92
CA ARG A 147 -0.36 9.95 -12.79
C ARG A 147 -0.41 10.48 -11.37
N PRO A 148 -0.91 11.72 -11.14
CA PRO A 148 -0.98 12.28 -9.80
C PRO A 148 -1.81 11.41 -8.84
N ALA A 149 -1.37 11.29 -7.59
CA ALA A 149 -2.19 10.68 -6.54
C ALA A 149 -3.33 11.60 -6.11
N VAL A 150 -3.13 12.92 -6.25
CA VAL A 150 -4.06 13.96 -5.84
C VAL A 150 -4.11 15.04 -6.93
N VAL A 151 -5.32 15.39 -7.34
CA VAL A 151 -5.63 16.54 -8.18
C VAL A 151 -6.57 17.46 -7.39
N ALA A 152 -6.10 18.64 -7.04
CA ALA A 152 -6.90 19.63 -6.31
C ALA A 152 -7.53 20.61 -7.29
N SER A 153 -8.78 21.00 -7.03
CA SER A 153 -9.43 22.12 -7.70
C SER A 153 -8.94 23.45 -7.12
N ARG A 154 -9.07 24.51 -7.91
CA ARG A 154 -8.98 25.88 -7.42
C ARG A 154 -10.25 26.20 -6.65
N VAL A 155 -10.10 26.50 -5.37
CA VAL A 155 -11.24 26.83 -4.50
C VAL A 155 -11.39 28.35 -4.42
N VAL A 156 -12.57 28.82 -4.79
CA VAL A 156 -12.93 30.24 -4.71
C VAL A 156 -14.04 30.46 -3.69
N TRP A 157 -14.09 31.64 -3.08
CA TRP A 157 -15.21 32.05 -2.26
C TRP A 157 -16.38 32.53 -3.11
N THR A 158 -17.52 32.79 -2.48
CA THR A 158 -18.76 33.22 -3.16
C THR A 158 -18.61 34.48 -4.02
N ASN A 159 -17.58 35.31 -3.76
CA ASN A 159 -17.26 36.49 -4.56
C ASN A 159 -16.32 36.20 -5.77
N GLY A 160 -15.90 34.95 -5.96
CA GLY A 160 -14.98 34.55 -7.03
C GLY A 160 -13.48 34.69 -6.74
N GLU A 161 -13.11 35.23 -5.56
CA GLU A 161 -11.70 35.33 -5.15
C GLU A 161 -11.18 34.00 -4.59
N ASP A 162 -9.88 33.74 -4.75
CA ASP A 162 -9.24 32.54 -4.19
C ASP A 162 -9.47 32.46 -2.67
N HIS A 163 -9.97 31.31 -2.20
CA HIS A 163 -10.24 31.12 -0.77
C HIS A 163 -8.94 30.83 -0.01
N PRO A 164 -8.48 31.74 0.88
CA PRO A 164 -7.16 31.63 1.50
C PRO A 164 -6.95 30.37 2.34
N MET A 165 -8.02 29.86 2.97
CA MET A 165 -7.97 28.63 3.79
C MET A 165 -7.77 27.36 2.96
N ASN A 166 -8.23 27.36 1.73
CA ASN A 166 -8.26 26.17 0.86
C ASN A 166 -7.22 26.22 -0.26
N THR A 167 -6.38 27.26 -0.29
CA THR A 167 -5.27 27.34 -1.27
C THR A 167 -4.29 26.19 -1.02
N PRO A 168 -4.11 25.27 -2.00
CA PRO A 168 -3.20 24.15 -1.86
C PRO A 168 -1.77 24.61 -1.59
N ARG A 169 -1.07 23.93 -0.70
CA ARG A 169 0.33 24.27 -0.38
C ARG A 169 1.24 23.85 -1.52
N THR A 170 2.03 24.77 -2.02
CA THR A 170 3.03 24.51 -3.06
C THR A 170 4.14 23.59 -2.54
N MET A 171 4.69 22.78 -3.43
CA MET A 171 5.82 21.91 -3.11
C MET A 171 7.12 22.71 -3.18
N PHE A 172 7.84 22.83 -2.05
CA PHE A 172 9.19 23.39 -2.03
C PHE A 172 10.14 22.47 -2.81
N ALA A 173 10.89 23.02 -3.75
CA ALA A 173 11.87 22.29 -4.54
C ALA A 173 11.28 21.07 -5.32
N ALA A 174 10.13 21.23 -5.93
CA ALA A 174 9.68 20.29 -6.94
C ALA A 174 10.71 20.29 -8.09
N GLY A 175 11.26 19.09 -8.42
CA GLY A 175 12.26 18.97 -9.49
C GLY A 175 11.71 19.42 -10.85
N GLU A 176 12.60 19.81 -11.77
CA GLU A 176 12.23 20.33 -13.11
C GLU A 176 11.28 19.41 -13.88
N GLN A 177 11.47 18.10 -13.81
CA GLN A 177 10.59 17.14 -14.49
C GLN A 177 9.15 17.17 -13.96
N ARG A 178 8.98 17.37 -12.66
CA ARG A 178 7.67 17.47 -12.01
C ARG A 178 6.96 18.74 -12.40
N HIS A 179 7.69 19.85 -12.44
CA HIS A 179 7.19 21.13 -12.95
C HIS A 179 6.78 21.04 -14.41
N ALA A 180 7.62 20.46 -15.27
CA ALA A 180 7.33 20.33 -16.69
C ALA A 180 6.07 19.48 -16.95
N ARG A 181 5.91 18.34 -16.25
CA ARG A 181 4.71 17.51 -16.38
C ARG A 181 3.45 18.23 -15.92
N ALA A 182 3.50 18.92 -14.78
CA ALA A 182 2.36 19.67 -14.28
C ALA A 182 2.00 20.82 -15.24
N GLN A 183 2.98 21.55 -15.75
CA GLN A 183 2.79 22.65 -16.70
C GLN A 183 2.20 22.16 -18.02
N ALA A 184 2.57 20.97 -18.50
CA ALA A 184 2.03 20.38 -19.73
C ALA A 184 0.51 20.17 -19.69
N VAL A 185 -0.08 20.03 -18.48
CA VAL A 185 -1.52 19.93 -18.26
C VAL A 185 -2.14 21.18 -17.62
N GLY A 186 -1.48 22.33 -17.71
CA GLY A 186 -1.97 23.60 -17.16
C GLY A 186 -2.02 23.65 -15.63
N ALA A 187 -1.33 22.74 -14.94
CA ALA A 187 -1.37 22.58 -13.49
C ALA A 187 -0.07 23.06 -12.79
N ARG A 188 -0.08 23.04 -11.47
CA ARG A 188 1.09 23.33 -10.62
C ARG A 188 1.28 22.24 -9.57
N PRO A 189 2.54 21.84 -9.26
CA PRO A 189 2.82 20.86 -8.22
C PRO A 189 2.42 21.37 -6.83
N ILE A 190 1.78 20.49 -6.05
CA ILE A 190 1.38 20.79 -4.67
C ILE A 190 1.94 19.77 -3.69
N ARG A 191 1.98 20.16 -2.41
CA ARG A 191 2.42 19.32 -1.30
C ARG A 191 1.24 18.82 -0.47
N SER A 192 0.16 19.58 -0.42
CA SER A 192 -1.10 19.20 0.27
C SER A 192 -2.28 19.99 -0.30
N ALA A 193 -3.48 19.43 -0.12
CA ALA A 193 -4.75 20.09 -0.43
C ALA A 193 -5.78 19.79 0.66
N SER A 194 -6.81 20.67 0.77
CA SER A 194 -7.95 20.47 1.67
C SER A 194 -9.03 19.60 1.02
N PHE A 195 -9.92 18.97 1.82
CA PHE A 195 -11.02 18.15 1.34
C PHE A 195 -12.18 18.95 0.68
N VAL A 196 -11.89 20.15 0.23
CA VAL A 196 -12.78 20.98 -0.55
C VAL A 196 -12.50 20.77 -2.03
N SER A 197 -13.13 19.79 -2.66
CA SER A 197 -12.93 19.38 -4.07
C SER A 197 -11.51 18.89 -4.39
N ILE A 198 -11.20 17.67 -3.96
CA ILE A 198 -10.00 16.97 -4.38
C ILE A 198 -10.34 15.62 -5.04
N LEU A 199 -9.73 15.36 -6.18
CA LEU A 199 -9.80 14.09 -6.90
C LEU A 199 -8.57 13.25 -6.52
N MET A 200 -8.80 12.03 -6.08
CA MET A 200 -7.76 11.12 -5.61
C MET A 200 -7.76 9.82 -6.40
N ASP A 201 -6.58 9.35 -6.75
CA ASP A 201 -6.38 8.06 -7.37
C ASP A 201 -6.70 6.94 -6.36
N ALA A 202 -7.71 6.13 -6.65
CA ALA A 202 -8.17 5.07 -5.76
C ALA A 202 -7.07 4.02 -5.51
N GLN A 203 -6.19 3.79 -6.48
CA GLN A 203 -5.06 2.87 -6.34
C GLN A 203 -4.00 3.45 -5.39
N ALA A 204 -3.77 4.77 -5.41
CA ALA A 204 -2.90 5.43 -4.44
C ALA A 204 -3.46 5.33 -3.01
N ILE A 205 -4.78 5.47 -2.83
CA ILE A 205 -5.44 5.25 -1.54
C ILE A 205 -5.23 3.81 -1.08
N ARG A 206 -5.55 2.82 -1.93
CA ARG A 206 -5.44 1.39 -1.59
C ARG A 206 -4.00 0.97 -1.28
N ARG A 207 -3.02 1.47 -2.01
CA ARG A 207 -1.61 1.03 -1.89
C ARG A 207 -0.82 1.75 -0.81
N ASN A 208 -0.96 3.05 -0.70
CA ASN A 208 -0.04 3.89 0.09
C ASN A 208 -0.73 4.69 1.20
N GLY A 209 -2.02 4.97 1.05
CA GLY A 209 -2.71 5.94 1.89
C GLY A 209 -3.54 5.30 3.01
N GLY A 210 -4.19 4.19 2.74
CA GLY A 210 -5.27 3.77 3.61
C GLY A 210 -6.36 4.85 3.67
N LEU A 211 -7.01 5.00 4.81
CA LEU A 211 -8.07 5.98 5.04
C LEU A 211 -7.56 7.21 5.83
N PRO A 212 -8.26 8.35 5.82
CA PRO A 212 -8.02 9.45 6.77
C PRO A 212 -8.04 8.93 8.22
N ILE A 213 -7.26 9.53 9.10
CA ILE A 213 -7.20 9.13 10.52
C ILE A 213 -8.44 9.70 11.25
N ALA A 214 -9.42 8.86 11.53
CA ALA A 214 -10.70 9.27 12.11
C ALA A 214 -10.56 10.00 13.46
N GLU A 215 -9.56 9.69 14.28
CA GLU A 215 -9.33 10.35 15.57
C GLU A 215 -8.89 11.83 15.44
N PHE A 216 -8.50 12.29 14.23
CA PHE A 216 -8.27 13.72 13.99
C PHE A 216 -9.53 14.53 14.24
N PHE A 217 -10.68 13.96 13.98
CA PHE A 217 -11.99 14.56 14.12
C PHE A 217 -12.20 15.75 13.17
N ILE A 218 -11.43 16.84 13.34
CA ILE A 218 -11.45 18.03 12.47
C ILE A 218 -10.07 18.70 12.49
N TRP A 219 -9.69 19.31 11.36
CA TRP A 219 -8.45 20.04 11.10
C TRP A 219 -7.20 19.17 11.01
N ASN A 220 -6.42 19.44 9.99
CA ASN A 220 -5.17 18.77 9.61
C ASN A 220 -5.32 17.30 9.19
N ASP A 221 -6.52 16.73 9.15
CA ASP A 221 -6.83 15.42 8.57
C ASP A 221 -6.62 15.42 7.05
N ASP A 222 -7.13 16.44 6.36
CA ASP A 222 -6.90 16.73 4.96
C ASP A 222 -5.42 16.92 4.62
N PHE A 223 -4.73 17.73 5.43
CA PHE A 223 -3.29 17.96 5.28
C PHE A 223 -2.50 16.66 5.45
N GLU A 224 -2.75 15.89 6.51
CA GLU A 224 -2.06 14.62 6.75
C GLU A 224 -2.32 13.63 5.63
N PHE A 225 -3.59 13.46 5.25
CA PHE A 225 -3.98 12.47 4.26
C PHE A 225 -3.47 12.82 2.86
N SER A 226 -3.65 14.05 2.40
CA SER A 226 -3.17 14.49 1.09
C SER A 226 -1.63 14.44 1.00
N THR A 227 -0.89 14.87 2.05
CA THR A 227 0.57 14.75 2.08
C THR A 227 1.02 13.30 2.03
N ARG A 228 0.28 12.38 2.63
CA ARG A 228 0.57 10.95 2.65
C ARG A 228 0.40 10.32 1.26
N LEU A 229 -0.65 10.66 0.54
CA LEU A 229 -0.84 10.23 -0.84
C LEU A 229 0.23 10.78 -1.78
N ILE A 230 0.58 12.07 -1.62
CA ILE A 230 1.57 12.77 -2.46
C ILE A 230 3.01 12.33 -2.12
N HIS A 231 3.26 11.70 -0.98
CA HIS A 231 4.62 11.34 -0.56
C HIS A 231 5.33 10.43 -1.58
N HIS A 232 4.59 9.52 -2.20
CA HIS A 232 5.11 8.54 -3.15
C HIS A 232 4.76 8.82 -4.61
N ARG A 233 3.88 9.80 -4.87
CA ARG A 233 3.40 10.18 -6.20
C ARG A 233 3.26 11.69 -6.29
N ASP A 234 2.97 12.20 -7.48
CA ASP A 234 2.78 13.63 -7.67
C ASP A 234 1.39 14.08 -7.15
N GLY A 235 1.31 15.33 -6.71
CA GLY A 235 0.07 16.05 -6.45
C GLY A 235 0.08 17.35 -7.26
N ILE A 236 -1.05 17.72 -7.83
CA ILE A 236 -1.20 18.92 -8.67
C ILE A 236 -2.45 19.70 -8.27
N VAL A 237 -2.42 21.02 -8.50
CA VAL A 237 -3.63 21.86 -8.53
C VAL A 237 -3.90 22.30 -9.95
N VAL A 238 -5.15 22.18 -10.38
CA VAL A 238 -5.64 22.52 -11.73
C VAL A 238 -6.44 23.82 -11.64
N PRO A 239 -5.92 24.95 -12.11
CA PRO A 239 -6.60 26.25 -12.00
C PRO A 239 -7.92 26.36 -12.77
N SER A 240 -8.09 25.56 -13.84
CA SER A 240 -9.33 25.49 -14.63
C SER A 240 -10.42 24.66 -13.95
N SER A 241 -10.06 23.72 -13.08
CA SER A 241 -11.00 22.99 -12.22
C SER A 241 -11.38 23.88 -11.02
N VAL A 242 -12.59 24.44 -11.02
CA VAL A 242 -13.01 25.45 -10.04
C VAL A 242 -14.17 24.94 -9.20
N ALA A 243 -14.09 25.11 -7.88
CA ALA A 243 -15.18 24.86 -6.94
C ALA A 243 -15.40 26.09 -6.05
N LYS A 244 -16.67 26.43 -5.75
CA LYS A 244 -17.01 27.51 -4.81
C LYS A 244 -17.20 26.93 -3.41
N HIS A 245 -16.67 27.61 -2.41
CA HIS A 245 -16.81 27.22 -1.01
C HIS A 245 -17.67 28.24 -0.26
N HIS A 246 -18.82 27.80 0.25
CA HIS A 246 -19.83 28.64 0.90
C HIS A 246 -19.57 28.81 2.39
N THR A 247 -18.36 29.27 2.78
CA THR A 247 -18.09 29.58 4.20
C THR A 247 -18.77 30.88 4.64
N LYS A 248 -19.16 30.96 5.93
CA LYS A 248 -19.83 32.13 6.51
C LYS A 248 -18.97 33.41 6.47
N THR A 249 -17.64 33.26 6.48
CA THR A 249 -16.70 34.39 6.51
C THR A 249 -15.56 34.14 5.53
N PHE A 250 -15.22 35.17 4.76
CA PHE A 250 -13.97 35.19 4.00
C PHE A 250 -12.82 35.44 4.98
N GLY A 251 -11.99 34.43 5.23
CA GLY A 251 -10.95 34.57 6.24
C GLY A 251 -9.86 33.54 6.12
N THR A 252 -8.78 33.83 6.83
CA THR A 252 -7.63 32.92 6.98
C THR A 252 -7.82 32.04 8.22
N THR A 253 -7.03 30.97 8.31
CA THR A 253 -6.89 30.12 9.51
C THR A 253 -6.44 30.87 10.78
N ASN A 254 -6.21 32.18 10.70
CA ASN A 254 -5.84 33.05 11.81
C ASN A 254 -7.06 33.63 12.58
N ALA A 255 -8.29 33.34 12.15
CA ALA A 255 -9.49 33.63 12.93
C ALA A 255 -9.45 32.86 14.27
N ASP A 256 -10.17 33.37 15.27
CA ASP A 256 -10.25 32.70 16.57
C ASP A 256 -10.68 31.22 16.44
N PRO A 257 -9.81 30.26 16.77
CA PRO A 257 -10.10 28.85 16.59
C PRO A 257 -11.11 28.29 17.62
N GLY A 258 -11.37 29.02 18.71
CA GLY A 258 -12.22 28.53 19.80
C GLY A 258 -11.76 27.16 20.34
N PRO A 259 -12.73 26.26 20.72
CA PRO A 259 -12.40 24.91 21.21
C PRO A 259 -11.63 24.05 20.22
N ARG A 260 -11.69 24.35 18.91
CA ARG A 260 -10.94 23.61 17.87
C ARG A 260 -9.42 23.79 17.99
N PHE A 261 -8.95 24.77 18.78
CA PHE A 261 -7.54 24.97 19.08
C PHE A 261 -6.89 23.73 19.71
N TYR A 262 -7.63 23.00 20.55
CA TYR A 262 -7.18 21.71 21.07
C TYR A 262 -6.85 20.72 19.94
N ASN A 263 -7.73 20.60 18.95
CA ASN A 263 -7.52 19.68 17.82
C ASN A 263 -6.32 20.13 16.97
N ASP A 264 -6.16 21.44 16.74
CA ASP A 264 -5.02 21.96 15.98
C ASP A 264 -3.68 21.57 16.62
N VAL A 265 -3.55 21.75 17.92
CA VAL A 265 -2.34 21.40 18.67
C VAL A 265 -2.10 19.89 18.65
N ARG A 266 -3.10 19.08 19.01
CA ARG A 266 -3.00 17.62 19.08
C ARG A 266 -2.66 17.02 17.71
N ASN A 267 -3.42 17.38 16.69
CA ASN A 267 -3.31 16.80 15.36
C ASN A 267 -1.97 17.17 14.68
N LYS A 268 -1.52 18.42 14.81
CA LYS A 268 -0.21 18.83 14.31
C LYS A 268 0.95 18.09 15.01
N LEU A 269 0.84 17.84 16.31
CA LEU A 269 1.82 17.01 17.01
C LEU A 269 1.87 15.60 16.43
N TRP A 270 0.73 14.98 16.11
CA TRP A 270 0.71 13.70 15.43
C TRP A 270 1.35 13.76 14.05
N VAL A 271 1.04 14.79 13.25
CA VAL A 271 1.68 15.00 11.94
C VAL A 271 3.20 15.09 12.07
N PHE A 272 3.72 15.88 13.02
CA PHE A 272 5.16 16.11 13.14
C PHE A 272 5.91 14.94 13.79
N THR A 273 5.29 14.20 14.70
CA THR A 273 5.96 13.15 15.47
C THR A 273 5.67 11.75 14.95
N ARG A 274 4.52 11.50 14.35
CA ARG A 274 4.05 10.15 13.95
C ARG A 274 3.96 9.97 12.44
N SER A 275 3.57 11.01 11.69
CA SER A 275 3.55 10.91 10.23
C SER A 275 4.96 10.97 9.66
N ARG A 276 5.24 10.09 8.70
CA ARG A 276 6.52 10.06 7.96
C ARG A 276 6.45 10.80 6.64
N THR A 277 5.33 11.43 6.35
CA THR A 277 5.08 12.10 5.08
C THR A 277 5.87 13.39 4.90
N LEU A 278 6.27 14.02 6.00
CA LEU A 278 7.10 15.22 6.01
C LEU A 278 8.57 14.85 6.24
N ASN A 279 9.47 15.45 5.44
CA ASN A 279 10.90 15.32 5.67
C ASN A 279 11.35 16.12 6.93
N PRO A 280 12.56 15.89 7.47
CA PRO A 280 13.02 16.57 8.69
C PRO A 280 13.01 18.11 8.58
N LEU A 281 13.33 18.67 7.42
CA LEU A 281 13.32 20.12 7.19
C LEU A 281 11.89 20.66 7.18
N GLU A 282 10.96 19.98 6.50
CA GLU A 282 9.53 20.32 6.54
C GLU A 282 8.98 20.28 7.97
N LYS A 283 9.32 19.24 8.75
CA LYS A 283 8.92 19.13 10.17
C LYS A 283 9.43 20.29 11.00
N LEU A 284 10.68 20.71 10.78
CA LEU A 284 11.26 21.85 11.46
C LEU A 284 10.55 23.16 11.09
N LEU A 285 10.34 23.42 9.80
CA LEU A 285 9.71 24.64 9.30
C LEU A 285 8.24 24.73 9.71
N TYR A 286 7.46 23.67 9.45
CA TYR A 286 6.04 23.65 9.82
C TYR A 286 5.84 23.59 11.34
N GLY A 287 6.70 22.85 12.07
CA GLY A 287 6.68 22.79 13.54
C GLY A 287 7.00 24.13 14.17
N GLY A 288 8.03 24.81 13.71
CA GLY A 288 8.40 26.15 14.18
C GLY A 288 7.31 27.19 13.91
N SER A 289 6.73 27.17 12.69
CA SER A 289 5.59 28.03 12.34
C SER A 289 4.37 27.76 13.23
N SER A 290 4.06 26.47 13.48
CA SER A 290 2.95 26.08 14.34
C SER A 290 3.16 26.50 15.79
N ALA A 291 4.35 26.29 16.35
CA ALA A 291 4.68 26.72 17.71
C ALA A 291 4.51 28.24 17.89
N ARG A 292 5.01 29.00 16.89
CA ARG A 292 4.80 30.47 16.88
C ARG A 292 3.32 30.83 16.86
N LEU A 293 2.52 30.17 16.04
CA LEU A 293 1.07 30.39 15.94
C LEU A 293 0.38 30.05 17.26
N TRP A 294 0.68 28.93 17.89
CA TRP A 294 0.09 28.53 19.16
C TRP A 294 0.38 29.52 20.29
N ILE A 295 1.64 29.93 20.40
CA ILE A 295 2.03 30.97 21.38
C ILE A 295 1.26 32.27 21.11
N SER A 296 1.22 32.71 19.84
CA SER A 296 0.48 33.89 19.44
C SER A 296 -1.01 33.82 19.75
N THR A 297 -1.64 32.66 19.53
CA THR A 297 -3.07 32.43 19.81
C THR A 297 -3.35 32.56 21.30
N VAL A 298 -2.55 31.90 22.16
CA VAL A 298 -2.71 32.02 23.64
C VAL A 298 -2.47 33.43 24.16
N LEU A 299 -1.54 34.19 23.55
CA LEU A 299 -1.22 35.55 23.99
C LEU A 299 -2.25 36.60 23.54
N ARG A 300 -2.92 36.39 22.40
CA ARG A 300 -3.87 37.34 21.79
C ARG A 300 -5.29 37.20 22.29
N THR A 301 -5.67 36.04 22.81
CA THR A 301 -7.03 35.81 23.33
C THR A 301 -7.24 36.53 24.66
N ASP A 302 -8.48 36.99 24.89
CA ASP A 302 -8.91 37.56 26.18
C ASP A 302 -9.04 36.46 27.26
N ASP A 303 -9.44 35.21 26.84
CA ASP A 303 -9.56 34.06 27.74
C ASP A 303 -8.32 33.15 27.71
N ARG A 304 -7.20 33.69 28.15
CA ARG A 304 -5.90 32.98 28.15
C ARG A 304 -5.92 31.67 28.95
N ARG A 305 -6.73 31.59 30.00
CA ARG A 305 -6.79 30.41 30.87
C ARG A 305 -7.39 29.24 30.14
N THR A 306 -8.50 29.43 29.45
CA THR A 306 -9.15 28.40 28.63
C THR A 306 -8.28 27.94 27.46
N TYR A 307 -7.66 28.90 26.75
CA TYR A 307 -6.77 28.56 25.61
C TYR A 307 -5.48 27.87 26.03
N LEU A 308 -4.90 28.24 27.19
CA LEU A 308 -3.79 27.49 27.78
C LEU A 308 -4.23 26.06 28.14
N GLY A 309 -5.45 25.87 28.65
CA GLY A 309 -6.04 24.56 28.88
C GLY A 309 -6.18 23.72 27.60
N TYR A 310 -6.67 24.31 26.51
CA TYR A 310 -6.73 23.65 25.19
C TYR A 310 -5.34 23.27 24.70
N PHE A 311 -4.36 24.16 24.80
CA PHE A 311 -2.99 23.93 24.43
C PHE A 311 -2.37 22.75 25.21
N LEU A 312 -2.41 22.78 26.55
CA LEU A 312 -1.83 21.76 27.40
C LEU A 312 -2.47 20.39 27.19
N ASN A 313 -3.81 20.34 27.06
CA ASN A 313 -4.52 19.10 26.75
C ASN A 313 -4.18 18.60 25.34
N GLY A 314 -4.08 19.50 24.35
CA GLY A 314 -3.66 19.14 23.00
C GLY A 314 -2.24 18.58 22.97
N VAL A 315 -1.31 19.16 23.72
CA VAL A 315 0.06 18.63 23.87
C VAL A 315 0.06 17.28 24.54
N ARG A 316 -0.63 17.12 25.68
CA ARG A 316 -0.72 15.85 26.40
C ARG A 316 -1.23 14.72 25.51
N ASP A 317 -2.33 14.97 24.79
CA ASP A 317 -2.97 13.95 23.96
C ASP A 317 -2.26 13.76 22.62
N GLY A 318 -1.56 14.78 22.12
CA GLY A 318 -0.68 14.68 20.94
C GLY A 318 0.61 13.87 21.16
N LEU A 319 1.02 13.67 22.41
CA LEU A 319 2.17 12.82 22.73
C LEU A 319 1.86 11.33 22.63
N ARG A 320 0.61 10.91 22.76
CA ARG A 320 0.18 9.54 22.47
C ARG A 320 0.05 9.32 20.96
N ALA A 321 0.02 8.05 20.51
CA ALA A 321 -0.34 7.74 19.12
C ALA A 321 -1.86 7.89 18.91
N PRO A 322 -2.33 8.32 17.72
CA PRO A 322 -3.75 8.25 17.40
C PRO A 322 -4.21 6.79 17.41
N ARG A 323 -5.43 6.56 17.86
CA ARG A 323 -6.05 5.23 17.83
C ARG A 323 -6.33 4.80 16.40
N PRO A 324 -6.23 3.50 16.08
CA PRO A 324 -6.62 2.97 14.78
C PRO A 324 -8.09 3.28 14.46
N ASN A 325 -8.39 3.49 13.17
CA ASN A 325 -9.76 3.76 12.71
C ASN A 325 -10.74 2.66 13.16
N ALA A 326 -10.33 1.39 13.16
CA ALA A 326 -11.16 0.28 13.62
C ALA A 326 -11.63 0.45 15.07
N GLN A 327 -10.80 1.01 15.96
CA GLN A 327 -11.19 1.30 17.34
C GLN A 327 -12.02 2.59 17.46
N VAL A 328 -11.73 3.60 16.66
CA VAL A 328 -12.43 4.89 16.69
C VAL A 328 -13.84 4.77 16.17
N LEU A 329 -14.04 3.91 15.15
CA LEU A 329 -15.31 3.67 14.47
C LEU A 329 -16.03 2.40 14.94
N GLU A 330 -15.50 1.72 15.97
CA GLU A 330 -16.08 0.52 16.54
C GLU A 330 -17.52 0.77 17.02
N GLY A 331 -18.45 -0.09 16.61
CA GLY A 331 -19.88 0.07 16.89
C GLY A 331 -20.58 1.19 16.12
N ILE A 332 -19.87 1.94 15.27
CA ILE A 332 -20.42 3.05 14.47
C ILE A 332 -20.46 2.68 12.99
N TYR A 333 -19.38 2.15 12.46
CA TYR A 333 -19.27 1.72 11.08
C TYR A 333 -18.21 0.61 10.94
N PRO A 334 -18.56 -0.55 10.37
CA PRO A 334 -17.62 -1.64 10.12
C PRO A 334 -16.77 -1.28 8.91
N LEU A 335 -15.50 -0.90 9.13
CA LEU A 335 -14.56 -0.64 8.05
C LEU A 335 -14.19 -1.94 7.34
N THR A 336 -14.24 -1.92 6.02
CA THR A 336 -13.77 -3.02 5.15
C THR A 336 -12.31 -2.86 4.76
N PHE A 337 -11.85 -1.62 4.65
CA PHE A 337 -10.47 -1.31 4.36
C PHE A 337 -9.70 -1.09 5.68
N PRO A 338 -8.78 -1.99 6.08
CA PRO A 338 -8.05 -1.82 7.33
C PRO A 338 -7.16 -0.58 7.23
N GLY A 339 -7.60 0.50 7.84
CA GLY A 339 -6.85 1.74 7.94
C GLY A 339 -5.53 1.49 8.66
N ARG A 340 -4.41 1.64 7.96
CA ARG A 340 -3.07 1.48 8.52
C ARG A 340 -2.62 2.75 9.24
N TYR A 341 -3.09 2.93 10.46
CA TYR A 341 -2.38 3.63 11.53
C TYR A 341 -2.68 2.90 12.82
N GLY A 342 -1.67 2.28 13.41
CA GLY A 342 -1.80 1.67 14.72
C GLY A 342 -0.97 0.40 14.85
N VAL A 343 -0.32 0.30 15.96
CA VAL A 343 0.34 -0.85 16.59
C VAL A 343 -0.28 -2.17 16.14
N PRO A 344 0.50 -3.19 15.79
CA PRO A 344 -0.04 -4.52 15.51
C PRO A 344 -0.89 -4.95 16.70
N ALA A 345 -2.15 -5.26 16.43
CA ALA A 345 -2.98 -5.96 17.41
C ALA A 345 -2.21 -7.22 17.81
N SER A 346 -1.92 -7.35 19.09
CA SER A 346 -1.52 -8.59 19.70
C SER A 346 -2.54 -9.65 19.25
N VAL A 347 -2.02 -10.74 18.72
CA VAL A 347 -2.80 -11.91 18.33
C VAL A 347 -3.50 -12.43 19.60
N GLU A 348 -4.73 -12.00 19.83
CA GLU A 348 -5.62 -12.71 20.71
C GLU A 348 -6.16 -13.91 19.93
N SER A 349 -5.84 -15.07 20.47
CA SER A 349 -6.29 -16.36 20.02
C SER A 349 -7.82 -16.41 19.87
N HIS A 350 -8.33 -16.39 18.66
CA HIS A 350 -9.70 -16.80 18.39
C HIS A 350 -9.77 -18.33 18.24
N ALA A 351 -9.85 -18.99 19.38
CA ALA A 351 -10.46 -20.29 19.51
C ALA A 351 -11.96 -20.06 19.82
N ASP A 352 -12.75 -19.64 18.84
CA ASP A 352 -14.21 -19.78 18.85
C ASP A 352 -14.79 -19.10 17.59
N SER A 353 -14.72 -19.78 16.45
CA SER A 353 -15.68 -19.57 15.34
C SER A 353 -15.73 -20.79 14.41
N GLU A 354 -16.06 -21.93 15.00
CA GLU A 354 -16.52 -23.11 14.28
C GLU A 354 -18.02 -23.01 13.95
N LYS A 355 -18.48 -21.91 13.31
CA LYS A 355 -19.83 -21.85 12.74
C LYS A 355 -19.97 -20.75 11.68
N ALA A 356 -19.19 -20.86 10.61
CA ALA A 356 -19.54 -20.24 9.33
C ALA A 356 -18.94 -21.10 8.19
N ARG A 357 -19.44 -22.32 8.06
CA ARG A 357 -19.26 -23.13 6.85
C ARG A 357 -20.25 -22.62 5.81
N GLY A 358 -19.73 -21.87 4.84
CA GLY A 358 -20.50 -21.46 3.68
C GLY A 358 -19.69 -20.56 2.75
N CYS A 359 -18.98 -21.16 1.83
CA CYS A 359 -18.24 -20.72 0.66
C CYS A 359 -16.72 -20.96 0.79
N VAL A 360 -16.30 -22.16 0.43
CA VAL A 360 -14.91 -22.47 0.10
C VAL A 360 -14.64 -21.79 -1.25
N SER A 361 -14.06 -20.59 -1.25
CA SER A 361 -13.44 -20.04 -2.45
C SER A 361 -12.22 -20.92 -2.75
N SER A 362 -12.25 -21.66 -3.84
CA SER A 362 -11.12 -22.43 -4.35
C SER A 362 -9.90 -21.51 -4.47
N VAL A 363 -8.72 -21.97 -4.03
CA VAL A 363 -7.46 -21.26 -4.26
C VAL A 363 -7.31 -21.07 -5.77
N PRO A 364 -7.04 -19.84 -6.26
CA PRO A 364 -6.89 -19.60 -7.70
C PRO A 364 -5.76 -20.42 -8.30
N ASP A 365 -5.87 -20.72 -9.59
CA ASP A 365 -4.81 -21.38 -10.35
C ASP A 365 -3.52 -20.56 -10.35
N PHE A 366 -2.38 -21.26 -10.23
CA PHE A 366 -1.06 -20.64 -10.19
C PHE A 366 0.02 -21.57 -10.75
N SER A 367 1.08 -20.96 -11.28
CA SER A 367 2.29 -21.65 -11.75
C SER A 367 3.35 -21.71 -10.65
N VAL A 368 4.13 -22.79 -10.60
CA VAL A 368 5.43 -22.80 -9.91
C VAL A 368 6.52 -22.63 -10.94
N LEU A 369 7.41 -21.65 -10.72
CA LEU A 369 8.56 -21.37 -11.58
C LEU A 369 9.84 -21.82 -10.88
N MET A 370 10.58 -22.74 -11.50
CA MET A 370 11.85 -23.28 -11.00
C MET A 370 12.89 -23.28 -12.11
N SER A 371 14.14 -23.00 -11.80
CA SER A 371 15.27 -23.16 -12.72
C SER A 371 16.30 -24.12 -12.14
N VAL A 372 16.94 -24.88 -13.00
CA VAL A 372 18.01 -25.83 -12.66
C VAL A 372 19.17 -25.70 -13.63
N TYR A 373 20.41 -25.86 -13.16
CA TYR A 373 21.63 -25.81 -13.96
C TYR A 373 22.57 -26.97 -13.64
N ALA A 374 23.59 -27.18 -14.46
CA ALA A 374 24.44 -28.38 -14.43
C ALA A 374 25.19 -28.67 -13.10
N LYS A 375 25.32 -27.68 -12.20
CA LYS A 375 26.01 -27.86 -10.91
C LYS A 375 25.09 -28.23 -9.77
N GLU A 376 23.80 -28.41 -10.03
CA GLU A 376 22.82 -28.78 -9.02
C GLU A 376 23.00 -30.23 -8.58
N ASN A 377 22.55 -30.55 -7.38
CA ASN A 377 22.56 -31.91 -6.86
C ASN A 377 21.27 -32.63 -7.28
N PRO A 378 21.36 -33.78 -8.00
CA PRO A 378 20.17 -34.50 -8.46
C PRO A 378 19.22 -34.91 -7.34
N ALA A 379 19.73 -35.26 -6.15
CA ALA A 379 18.90 -35.62 -5.01
C ALA A 379 18.17 -34.39 -4.41
N TYR A 380 18.76 -33.20 -4.50
CA TYR A 380 18.10 -31.96 -4.03
C TYR A 380 17.00 -31.55 -4.99
N LEU A 381 17.25 -31.63 -6.31
CA LEU A 381 16.25 -31.38 -7.33
C LEU A 381 15.05 -32.32 -7.17
N ASP A 382 15.29 -33.61 -6.95
CA ASP A 382 14.23 -34.61 -6.75
C ASP A 382 13.33 -34.24 -5.54
N GLN A 383 13.96 -33.91 -4.41
CA GLN A 383 13.25 -33.51 -3.19
C GLN A 383 12.54 -32.16 -3.35
N ALA A 384 13.12 -31.21 -4.07
CA ALA A 384 12.51 -29.92 -4.35
C ALA A 384 11.23 -30.10 -5.20
N LEU A 385 11.29 -30.92 -6.26
CA LEU A 385 10.13 -31.25 -7.09
C LEU A 385 9.04 -31.96 -6.27
N GLU A 386 9.41 -32.96 -5.46
CA GLU A 386 8.47 -33.64 -4.58
C GLU A 386 7.76 -32.69 -3.61
N SER A 387 8.52 -31.79 -2.98
CA SER A 387 8.00 -30.84 -2.00
C SER A 387 7.05 -29.81 -2.60
N ASN A 388 7.26 -29.42 -3.86
CA ASN A 388 6.44 -28.43 -4.57
C ASN A 388 5.23 -29.04 -5.29
N LEU A 389 5.28 -30.30 -5.70
CA LEU A 389 4.25 -30.94 -6.53
C LEU A 389 3.34 -31.89 -5.76
N LEU A 390 3.92 -32.74 -4.89
CA LEU A 390 3.16 -33.81 -4.22
C LEU A 390 2.84 -33.49 -2.77
N ASN A 391 3.80 -32.94 -2.04
CA ASN A 391 3.71 -32.74 -0.59
C ASN A 391 3.03 -31.44 -0.21
N GLN A 392 2.21 -30.87 -1.10
CA GLN A 392 1.44 -29.65 -0.85
C GLN A 392 -0.03 -29.95 -0.56
N THR A 393 -0.59 -29.27 0.45
CA THR A 393 -2.04 -29.34 0.76
C THR A 393 -2.89 -28.68 -0.32
N VAL A 394 -2.32 -27.70 -1.04
CA VAL A 394 -2.85 -27.12 -2.27
C VAL A 394 -1.77 -27.25 -3.33
N ARG A 395 -2.01 -28.08 -4.34
CA ARG A 395 -1.07 -28.33 -5.43
C ARG A 395 -1.12 -27.18 -6.44
N PRO A 396 0.01 -26.85 -7.10
CA PRO A 396 0.01 -25.89 -8.20
C PRO A 396 -0.77 -26.45 -9.40
N SER A 397 -1.21 -25.54 -10.28
CA SER A 397 -1.89 -25.93 -11.52
C SER A 397 -0.89 -26.38 -12.60
N GLU A 398 0.36 -25.93 -12.50
CA GLU A 398 1.50 -26.38 -13.31
C GLU A 398 2.83 -26.07 -12.62
N LEU A 399 3.90 -26.72 -13.08
CA LEU A 399 5.28 -26.34 -12.79
C LEU A 399 6.02 -26.09 -14.10
N VAL A 400 6.66 -24.93 -14.20
CA VAL A 400 7.57 -24.59 -15.30
C VAL A 400 9.00 -24.75 -14.81
N LEU A 401 9.71 -25.74 -15.37
CA LEU A 401 11.11 -26.05 -15.07
C LEU A 401 11.99 -25.56 -16.20
N VAL A 402 12.91 -24.64 -15.88
CA VAL A 402 13.87 -24.12 -16.86
C VAL A 402 15.21 -24.83 -16.69
N LYS A 403 15.66 -25.51 -17.74
CA LYS A 403 17.02 -26.07 -17.85
C LYS A 403 17.94 -24.94 -18.33
N ASP A 404 18.70 -24.33 -17.42
CA ASP A 404 19.64 -23.25 -17.74
C ASP A 404 20.94 -23.81 -18.32
N GLY A 405 20.86 -24.16 -19.59
CA GLY A 405 21.89 -24.87 -20.35
C GLY A 405 21.81 -26.40 -20.19
N PRO A 406 22.71 -27.13 -20.87
CA PRO A 406 22.76 -28.59 -20.78
C PRO A 406 22.99 -29.06 -19.34
N LEU A 407 22.20 -30.02 -18.89
CA LEU A 407 22.32 -30.64 -17.58
C LEU A 407 23.27 -31.86 -17.61
N THR A 408 23.57 -32.41 -16.44
CA THR A 408 24.24 -33.73 -16.36
C THR A 408 23.24 -34.85 -16.62
N PRO A 409 23.68 -36.02 -17.06
CA PRO A 409 22.78 -37.17 -17.31
C PRO A 409 21.94 -37.54 -16.08
N GLU A 410 22.50 -37.38 -14.87
CA GLU A 410 21.80 -37.67 -13.62
C GLU A 410 20.69 -36.68 -13.34
N LEU A 411 20.89 -35.38 -13.64
CA LEU A 411 19.87 -34.35 -13.53
C LEU A 411 18.79 -34.50 -14.59
N ASP A 412 19.16 -34.80 -15.83
CA ASP A 412 18.21 -35.09 -16.91
C ASP A 412 17.34 -36.31 -16.54
N ALA A 413 17.90 -37.39 -16.01
CA ALA A 413 17.15 -38.54 -15.54
C ALA A 413 16.13 -38.21 -14.42
N VAL A 414 16.43 -37.23 -13.55
CA VAL A 414 15.46 -36.73 -12.56
C VAL A 414 14.34 -35.98 -13.25
N VAL A 415 14.65 -35.06 -14.16
CA VAL A 415 13.65 -34.27 -14.90
C VAL A 415 12.72 -35.21 -15.70
N ASP A 416 13.29 -36.15 -16.48
CA ASP A 416 12.52 -37.07 -17.30
C ASP A 416 11.57 -37.92 -16.45
N ARG A 417 12.02 -38.44 -15.32
CA ARG A 417 11.18 -39.18 -14.37
C ARG A 417 9.98 -38.37 -13.88
N TRP A 418 10.18 -37.09 -13.56
CA TRP A 418 9.09 -36.22 -13.08
C TRP A 418 8.14 -35.86 -14.22
N VAL A 419 8.65 -35.60 -15.44
CA VAL A 419 7.80 -35.38 -16.62
C VAL A 419 6.93 -36.62 -16.92
N GLN A 420 7.49 -37.81 -16.87
CA GLN A 420 6.72 -39.05 -17.02
C GLN A 420 5.63 -39.23 -15.95
N ARG A 421 5.91 -38.84 -14.70
CA ARG A 421 4.88 -38.84 -13.63
C ARG A 421 3.76 -37.85 -13.92
N ALA A 422 4.07 -36.69 -14.46
CA ALA A 422 3.05 -35.71 -14.85
C ALA A 422 2.20 -36.19 -16.01
N GLU A 423 2.79 -36.86 -17.01
CA GLU A 423 2.07 -37.49 -18.13
C GLU A 423 1.12 -38.60 -17.66
N ASN A 424 1.48 -39.33 -16.61
CA ASN A 424 0.64 -40.36 -16.00
C ASN A 424 -0.41 -39.80 -15.01
N LEU A 425 -0.55 -38.45 -14.91
CA LEU A 425 -1.46 -37.73 -14.00
C LEU A 425 -1.19 -37.96 -12.50
N ASP A 426 0.00 -38.45 -12.14
CA ASP A 426 0.40 -38.65 -10.75
C ASP A 426 0.76 -37.36 -10.02
N CYS A 427 1.11 -36.30 -10.78
CA CYS A 427 1.41 -34.98 -10.27
C CYS A 427 0.91 -33.88 -11.24
N PRO A 428 0.93 -32.57 -10.84
CA PRO A 428 0.61 -31.46 -11.73
C PRO A 428 1.45 -31.48 -13.02
N PRO A 429 0.95 -30.93 -14.14
CA PRO A 429 1.70 -30.79 -15.39
C PRO A 429 3.04 -30.12 -15.20
N ILE A 430 4.08 -30.64 -15.88
CA ILE A 430 5.42 -30.08 -15.89
C ILE A 430 5.77 -29.63 -17.31
N GLN A 431 6.00 -28.33 -17.47
CA GLN A 431 6.51 -27.78 -18.73
C GLN A 431 8.02 -27.55 -18.58
N VAL A 432 8.81 -28.18 -19.45
CA VAL A 432 10.26 -27.99 -19.48
C VAL A 432 10.64 -26.95 -20.53
N VAL A 433 11.41 -25.95 -20.13
CA VAL A 433 11.99 -24.94 -21.00
C VAL A 433 13.50 -25.19 -21.08
N GLU A 434 14.02 -25.52 -22.26
CA GLU A 434 15.43 -25.81 -22.45
C GLU A 434 16.16 -24.62 -23.06
N LEU A 435 17.23 -24.17 -22.41
CA LEU A 435 18.12 -23.14 -22.92
C LEU A 435 19.39 -23.79 -23.51
N ALA A 436 19.82 -23.32 -24.68
CA ALA A 436 20.97 -23.90 -25.39
C ALA A 436 22.30 -23.79 -24.61
N GLN A 437 22.39 -22.82 -23.72
CA GLN A 437 23.56 -22.58 -22.88
C GLN A 437 23.15 -21.97 -21.54
N ASN A 438 24.03 -22.03 -20.53
CA ASN A 438 23.79 -21.36 -19.28
C ASN A 438 23.82 -19.83 -19.49
N VAL A 439 22.70 -19.18 -19.27
CA VAL A 439 22.50 -17.72 -19.42
C VAL A 439 22.43 -17.00 -18.08
N GLY A 440 22.35 -17.75 -16.99
CA GLY A 440 22.24 -17.24 -15.62
C GLY A 440 20.81 -17.06 -15.15
N LEU A 441 20.65 -16.97 -13.82
CA LEU A 441 19.36 -17.04 -13.13
C LEU A 441 18.31 -16.02 -13.66
N ALA A 442 18.69 -14.76 -13.89
CA ALA A 442 17.78 -13.72 -14.34
C ALA A 442 17.13 -14.06 -15.69
N GLU A 443 17.94 -14.43 -16.69
CA GLU A 443 17.43 -14.76 -18.03
C GLU A 443 16.69 -16.11 -18.04
N ALA A 444 17.14 -17.09 -17.26
CA ALA A 444 16.44 -18.36 -17.10
C ALA A 444 15.04 -18.15 -16.48
N LEU A 445 14.92 -17.31 -15.45
CA LEU A 445 13.62 -16.98 -14.85
C LEU A 445 12.73 -16.17 -15.80
N ASN A 446 13.29 -15.30 -16.63
CA ASN A 446 12.52 -14.59 -17.66
C ASN A 446 11.97 -15.54 -18.72
N ALA A 447 12.77 -16.50 -19.19
CA ALA A 447 12.32 -17.52 -20.14
C ALA A 447 11.18 -18.39 -19.54
N GLY A 448 11.35 -18.84 -18.30
CA GLY A 448 10.32 -19.61 -17.62
C GLY A 448 9.07 -18.78 -17.31
N LEU A 449 9.21 -17.50 -16.97
CA LEU A 449 8.08 -16.61 -16.73
C LEU A 449 7.22 -16.41 -18.00
N GLN A 450 7.82 -16.39 -19.17
CA GLN A 450 7.07 -16.35 -20.43
C GLN A 450 6.26 -17.61 -20.65
N ALA A 451 6.79 -18.76 -20.25
CA ALA A 451 6.15 -20.08 -20.40
C ALA A 451 5.06 -20.34 -19.34
N CYS A 452 5.06 -19.68 -18.20
CA CYS A 452 4.00 -19.82 -17.20
C CYS A 452 2.63 -19.45 -17.77
N SER A 453 1.62 -20.32 -17.58
CA SER A 453 0.25 -20.10 -18.10
C SER A 453 -0.58 -19.18 -17.20
N TYR A 454 -0.31 -19.19 -15.90
CA TYR A 454 -1.16 -18.50 -14.91
C TYR A 454 -0.60 -17.16 -14.48
N GLU A 455 -1.51 -16.27 -14.07
CA GLU A 455 -1.18 -14.91 -13.62
C GLU A 455 -0.43 -14.89 -12.27
N LEU A 456 -0.72 -15.87 -11.42
CA LEU A 456 -0.03 -16.03 -10.14
C LEU A 456 1.12 -17.01 -10.31
N VAL A 457 2.32 -16.57 -9.92
CA VAL A 457 3.53 -17.38 -10.03
C VAL A 457 4.21 -17.48 -8.68
N ALA A 458 4.42 -18.70 -8.19
CA ALA A 458 5.24 -19.00 -7.03
C ALA A 458 6.65 -19.40 -7.49
N ARG A 459 7.66 -18.78 -6.96
CA ARG A 459 9.06 -19.11 -7.28
C ARG A 459 9.57 -20.22 -6.37
N ALA A 460 10.35 -21.18 -6.88
CA ALA A 460 11.01 -22.20 -6.09
C ALA A 460 12.44 -22.42 -6.55
N ASP A 461 13.38 -22.64 -5.60
CA ASP A 461 14.74 -23.09 -5.90
C ASP A 461 14.80 -24.59 -6.09
N SER A 462 15.73 -25.05 -6.93
CA SER A 462 15.94 -26.48 -7.25
C SER A 462 16.63 -27.25 -6.11
N ASP A 463 17.12 -26.57 -5.08
CA ASP A 463 17.81 -27.16 -3.92
C ASP A 463 17.07 -26.95 -2.59
N ASP A 464 15.98 -26.16 -2.57
CA ASP A 464 15.20 -25.85 -1.39
C ASP A 464 13.91 -26.68 -1.30
N LEU A 465 13.32 -26.73 -0.11
CA LEU A 465 12.09 -27.48 0.15
C LEU A 465 10.94 -26.55 0.56
N SER A 466 9.77 -26.80 0.00
CA SER A 466 8.53 -26.12 0.41
C SER A 466 7.87 -26.85 1.58
N GLU A 467 7.42 -26.09 2.58
CA GLU A 467 6.56 -26.62 3.64
C GLU A 467 5.21 -27.05 3.06
N PRO A 468 4.58 -28.11 3.57
CA PRO A 468 3.34 -28.66 3.01
C PRO A 468 2.18 -27.68 2.88
N THR A 469 2.15 -26.64 3.69
CA THR A 469 1.10 -25.60 3.70
C THR A 469 1.47 -24.36 2.91
N ARG A 470 2.63 -24.35 2.20
CA ARG A 470 3.16 -23.13 1.56
C ARG A 470 2.14 -22.47 0.66
N PHE A 471 1.63 -23.18 -0.33
CA PHE A 471 0.74 -22.59 -1.31
C PHE A 471 -0.66 -22.32 -0.75
N ALA A 472 -1.14 -23.16 0.17
CA ALA A 472 -2.39 -22.94 0.88
C ALA A 472 -2.40 -21.65 1.72
N ARG A 473 -1.22 -21.19 2.17
CA ARG A 473 -1.07 -19.95 2.96
C ARG A 473 -0.71 -18.76 2.08
N LEU A 474 0.25 -18.94 1.17
CA LEU A 474 0.86 -17.85 0.41
C LEU A 474 -0.07 -17.30 -0.68
N ILE A 475 -0.71 -18.18 -1.48
CA ILE A 475 -1.53 -17.75 -2.63
C ILE A 475 -2.79 -16.99 -2.19
N PRO A 476 -3.61 -17.49 -1.24
CA PRO A 476 -4.74 -16.71 -0.73
C PRO A 476 -4.30 -15.39 -0.09
N ALA A 477 -3.20 -15.38 0.68
CA ALA A 477 -2.71 -14.17 1.32
C ALA A 477 -2.23 -13.11 0.30
N LEU A 478 -1.61 -13.54 -0.81
CA LEU A 478 -1.23 -12.65 -1.92
C LEU A 478 -2.46 -11.99 -2.53
N VAL A 479 -3.49 -12.79 -2.88
CA VAL A 479 -4.70 -12.32 -3.55
C VAL A 479 -5.54 -11.45 -2.62
N GLN A 480 -5.91 -11.96 -1.43
CA GLN A 480 -6.75 -11.26 -0.47
C GLN A 480 -6.07 -9.99 0.06
N GLY A 481 -4.74 -10.04 0.24
CA GLY A 481 -3.96 -8.87 0.63
C GLY A 481 -3.72 -7.87 -0.50
N GLY A 482 -4.07 -8.18 -1.75
CA GLY A 482 -3.79 -7.35 -2.93
C GLY A 482 -2.28 -7.10 -3.12
N TYR A 483 -1.45 -8.08 -2.79
CA TYR A 483 0.00 -7.97 -2.99
C TYR A 483 0.37 -8.30 -4.45
N THR A 484 1.36 -7.58 -4.96
CA THR A 484 2.00 -7.92 -6.23
C THR A 484 3.14 -8.92 -6.02
N VAL A 485 3.84 -8.80 -4.89
CA VAL A 485 4.84 -9.77 -4.43
C VAL A 485 4.61 -10.03 -2.95
N LEU A 486 4.56 -11.29 -2.58
CA LEU A 486 4.44 -11.72 -1.19
C LEU A 486 5.46 -12.82 -0.91
N GLY A 487 6.33 -12.57 0.06
CA GLY A 487 7.29 -13.54 0.58
C GLY A 487 6.86 -14.14 1.93
N SER A 488 7.69 -15.01 2.47
CA SER A 488 7.52 -15.58 3.80
C SER A 488 8.84 -15.64 4.57
N ALA A 489 8.79 -15.94 5.86
CA ALA A 489 9.95 -16.37 6.60
C ALA A 489 10.48 -17.72 6.05
N MET A 490 11.72 -18.08 6.40
CA MET A 490 12.37 -19.33 5.97
C MET A 490 13.08 -20.00 7.14
N LEU A 491 13.15 -21.33 7.11
CA LEU A 491 13.97 -22.14 8.01
C LEU A 491 15.32 -22.42 7.33
N GLU A 492 16.43 -22.03 7.93
CA GLU A 492 17.75 -22.47 7.48
C GLU A 492 17.97 -23.91 7.98
N VAL A 493 18.20 -24.83 7.07
CA VAL A 493 18.42 -26.25 7.39
C VAL A 493 19.80 -26.67 6.89
N ASN A 494 20.37 -27.70 7.54
CA ASN A 494 21.60 -28.33 7.06
C ASN A 494 21.38 -29.02 5.70
N GLU A 495 22.46 -29.38 5.00
CA GLU A 495 22.41 -29.99 3.67
C GLU A 495 21.50 -31.22 3.59
N SER A 496 21.48 -32.04 4.63
CA SER A 496 20.65 -33.25 4.72
C SER A 496 19.21 -33.00 5.16
N ASN A 497 18.83 -31.75 5.46
CA ASN A 497 17.51 -31.38 5.99
C ASN A 497 17.12 -32.11 7.30
N THR A 498 18.11 -32.51 8.09
CA THR A 498 17.88 -33.23 9.36
C THR A 498 17.79 -32.33 10.56
N ALA A 499 18.30 -31.09 10.47
CA ALA A 499 18.28 -30.14 11.56
C ALA A 499 18.00 -28.70 11.06
N VAL A 500 17.16 -27.97 11.80
CA VAL A 500 16.96 -26.53 11.61
C VAL A 500 18.08 -25.81 12.35
N GLU A 501 18.90 -25.05 11.63
CA GLU A 501 20.03 -24.29 12.19
C GLU A 501 19.59 -22.90 12.69
N SER A 502 18.70 -22.24 11.94
CA SER A 502 18.15 -20.93 12.30
C SER A 502 16.85 -20.62 11.56
N THR A 503 16.17 -19.58 11.98
CA THR A 503 15.01 -19.02 11.26
C THR A 503 15.37 -17.65 10.72
N ARG A 504 15.09 -17.42 9.43
CA ARG A 504 15.12 -16.09 8.82
C ARG A 504 13.76 -15.46 8.96
N GLU A 505 13.63 -14.63 9.98
CA GLU A 505 12.42 -13.88 10.25
C GLU A 505 12.06 -12.94 9.07
N ALA A 506 10.79 -12.88 8.71
CA ALA A 506 10.29 -11.99 7.70
C ALA A 506 9.89 -10.64 8.30
N ILE A 507 10.17 -9.53 7.58
CA ILE A 507 9.63 -8.22 7.94
C ILE A 507 8.20 -8.14 7.42
N VAL A 508 7.22 -8.26 8.31
CA VAL A 508 5.79 -8.22 7.97
C VAL A 508 5.27 -6.78 7.89
N ASP A 509 5.79 -5.90 8.74
CA ASP A 509 5.43 -4.48 8.71
C ASP A 509 5.88 -3.83 7.39
N SER A 510 4.91 -3.34 6.62
CA SER A 510 5.17 -2.83 5.26
C SER A 510 6.07 -1.59 5.23
N GLU A 511 6.00 -0.69 6.21
CA GLU A 511 6.86 0.49 6.25
C GLU A 511 8.30 0.10 6.55
N ARG A 512 8.48 -0.80 7.52
CA ARG A 512 9.81 -1.35 7.86
C ARG A 512 10.38 -2.15 6.70
N LEU A 513 9.55 -2.90 5.98
CA LEU A 513 9.94 -3.64 4.79
C LEU A 513 10.43 -2.68 3.71
N LEU A 514 9.63 -1.68 3.33
CA LEU A 514 10.00 -0.71 2.30
C LEU A 514 11.24 0.11 2.70
N SER A 515 11.36 0.51 3.96
CA SER A 515 12.55 1.20 4.48
C SER A 515 13.79 0.31 4.48
N ALA A 516 13.65 -0.98 4.79
CA ALA A 516 14.77 -1.92 4.77
C ALA A 516 15.31 -2.15 3.35
N MET A 517 14.46 -2.03 2.33
CA MET A 517 14.84 -2.21 0.92
C MET A 517 15.93 -1.24 0.46
N ASP A 518 16.07 -0.07 1.07
CA ASP A 518 17.12 0.90 0.74
C ASP A 518 18.51 0.46 1.23
N SER A 519 18.58 -0.53 2.11
CA SER A 519 19.84 -1.02 2.71
C SER A 519 20.07 -2.52 2.52
N ARG A 520 19.04 -3.34 2.41
CA ARG A 520 19.12 -4.80 2.26
C ARG A 520 17.89 -5.35 1.53
N ASN A 521 17.98 -6.59 1.02
CA ASN A 521 16.82 -7.32 0.52
C ASN A 521 16.00 -7.89 1.68
N PRO A 522 14.76 -7.41 1.95
CA PRO A 522 13.93 -7.92 3.03
C PRO A 522 12.93 -9.00 2.59
N ILE A 523 12.90 -9.36 1.30
CA ILE A 523 12.00 -10.35 0.71
C ILE A 523 12.86 -11.49 0.16
N TYR A 524 12.68 -12.67 0.71
CA TYR A 524 13.51 -13.81 0.36
C TYR A 524 13.03 -14.47 -0.93
N HIS A 525 13.86 -14.45 -1.96
CA HIS A 525 13.53 -14.93 -3.30
C HIS A 525 12.94 -16.36 -3.33
N PRO A 526 13.50 -17.37 -2.61
CA PRO A 526 12.94 -18.72 -2.61
C PRO A 526 11.51 -18.83 -2.09
N SER A 527 11.06 -17.81 -1.33
CA SER A 527 9.78 -17.87 -0.62
C SER A 527 8.62 -17.14 -1.32
N VAL A 528 8.88 -16.44 -2.43
CA VAL A 528 7.91 -15.51 -3.00
C VAL A 528 6.85 -16.18 -3.88
N ALA A 529 5.66 -15.55 -3.89
CA ALA A 529 4.73 -15.60 -5.01
C ALA A 529 4.48 -14.17 -5.50
N PHE A 530 4.17 -14.02 -6.79
CA PHE A 530 3.99 -12.72 -7.41
C PHE A 530 3.00 -12.75 -8.59
N VAL A 531 2.58 -11.56 -9.01
CA VAL A 531 1.70 -11.33 -10.16
C VAL A 531 2.58 -11.22 -11.41
N LYS A 532 2.41 -12.17 -12.36
CA LYS A 532 3.21 -12.31 -13.59
C LYS A 532 3.23 -11.04 -14.43
N SER A 533 2.05 -10.51 -14.75
CA SER A 533 1.92 -9.32 -15.61
C SER A 533 2.66 -8.10 -15.04
N ALA A 534 2.67 -7.91 -13.72
CA ALA A 534 3.39 -6.81 -13.08
C ALA A 534 4.91 -6.92 -13.25
N VAL A 535 5.45 -8.13 -13.14
CA VAL A 535 6.88 -8.38 -13.38
C VAL A 535 7.23 -8.18 -14.85
N GLN A 536 6.40 -8.67 -15.77
CA GLN A 536 6.60 -8.51 -17.22
C GLN A 536 6.50 -7.05 -17.68
N GLN A 537 5.57 -6.26 -17.12
CA GLN A 537 5.43 -4.82 -17.44
C GLN A 537 6.68 -4.00 -17.11
N LEU A 538 7.48 -4.48 -16.17
CA LEU A 538 8.77 -3.84 -15.83
C LEU A 538 9.96 -4.47 -16.57
N GLY A 539 9.72 -5.34 -17.55
CA GLY A 539 10.79 -5.97 -18.33
C GLY A 539 11.40 -7.22 -17.68
N GLY A 540 10.75 -7.79 -16.64
CA GLY A 540 11.21 -9.02 -15.98
C GLY A 540 12.41 -8.83 -15.06
N TYR A 541 13.16 -9.90 -14.83
CA TYR A 541 14.42 -9.89 -14.08
C TYR A 541 15.52 -9.23 -14.91
N GLU A 542 16.33 -8.40 -14.28
CA GLU A 542 17.55 -7.84 -14.88
C GLU A 542 18.77 -8.39 -14.17
N PHE A 543 19.82 -8.66 -14.92
CA PHE A 543 21.07 -9.14 -14.37
C PHE A 543 21.72 -8.09 -13.45
N VAL A 544 21.80 -8.44 -12.17
CA VAL A 544 22.60 -7.76 -11.15
C VAL A 544 23.28 -8.84 -10.33
N PRO A 545 24.60 -8.99 -10.36
CA PRO A 545 25.27 -10.11 -9.75
C PRO A 545 24.85 -10.36 -8.29
N GLY A 546 24.11 -11.47 -8.04
CA GLY A 546 23.63 -11.89 -6.72
C GLY A 546 22.60 -10.97 -6.05
N ALA A 547 21.90 -10.13 -6.82
CA ALA A 547 20.89 -9.22 -6.32
C ALA A 547 19.78 -8.91 -7.36
N GLU A 548 19.58 -9.81 -8.34
CA GLU A 548 18.55 -9.71 -9.39
C GLU A 548 17.14 -9.61 -8.83
N ASP A 549 16.85 -10.33 -7.75
CA ASP A 549 15.60 -10.31 -7.03
C ASP A 549 15.40 -8.97 -6.28
N TRP A 550 16.41 -8.55 -5.52
CA TRP A 550 16.35 -7.26 -4.82
C TRP A 550 16.16 -6.10 -5.79
N TRP A 551 16.83 -6.13 -6.94
CA TRP A 551 16.69 -5.14 -7.98
C TRP A 551 15.27 -5.13 -8.58
N LEU A 552 14.69 -6.31 -8.81
CA LEU A 552 13.30 -6.42 -9.27
C LEU A 552 12.32 -5.87 -8.22
N TRP A 553 12.51 -6.20 -6.94
CA TRP A 553 11.66 -5.67 -5.86
C TRP A 553 11.75 -4.15 -5.76
N MET A 554 12.92 -3.57 -5.95
CA MET A 554 13.10 -2.12 -5.98
C MET A 554 12.33 -1.48 -7.12
N ARG A 555 12.41 -2.03 -8.35
CA ARG A 555 11.67 -1.53 -9.51
C ARG A 555 10.15 -1.65 -9.31
N LEU A 556 9.67 -2.75 -8.77
CA LEU A 556 8.26 -2.95 -8.42
C LEU A 556 7.80 -1.95 -7.34
N ARG A 557 8.60 -1.74 -6.29
CA ARG A 557 8.33 -0.74 -5.27
C ARG A 557 8.18 0.65 -5.87
N ASP A 558 9.13 1.05 -6.70
CA ASP A 558 9.17 2.40 -7.29
C ASP A 558 8.08 2.61 -8.35
N ALA A 559 7.64 1.53 -8.99
CA ALA A 559 6.44 1.53 -9.82
C ALA A 559 5.13 1.55 -8.99
N GLY A 560 5.23 1.56 -7.66
CA GLY A 560 4.08 1.66 -6.75
C GLY A 560 3.35 0.34 -6.51
N TYR A 561 3.94 -0.80 -6.87
CA TYR A 561 3.37 -2.11 -6.58
C TYR A 561 3.46 -2.46 -5.10
N ARG A 562 2.48 -3.24 -4.62
CA ARG A 562 2.43 -3.66 -3.22
C ARG A 562 3.29 -4.90 -2.99
N LEU A 563 4.30 -4.77 -2.12
CA LEU A 563 5.16 -5.85 -1.69
C LEU A 563 4.96 -6.13 -0.20
N GLY A 564 5.12 -7.39 0.20
CA GLY A 564 4.96 -7.78 1.60
C GLY A 564 5.57 -9.13 1.91
N ASN A 565 5.47 -9.51 3.18
CA ASN A 565 5.78 -10.84 3.68
C ASN A 565 4.72 -11.29 4.68
N ILE A 566 4.56 -12.61 4.82
CA ILE A 566 3.86 -13.24 5.93
C ILE A 566 4.87 -13.81 6.94
N PRO A 567 4.50 -13.92 8.22
CA PRO A 567 5.44 -14.31 9.26
C PRO A 567 5.76 -15.80 9.28
N GLU A 568 4.93 -16.63 8.68
CA GLU A 568 5.10 -18.08 8.64
C GLU A 568 6.35 -18.47 7.86
N ALA A 569 7.12 -19.42 8.36
CA ALA A 569 8.24 -20.01 7.67
C ALA A 569 7.75 -21.12 6.73
N LEU A 570 7.72 -20.83 5.43
CA LEU A 570 7.12 -21.71 4.42
C LEU A 570 8.12 -22.37 3.48
N VAL A 571 9.41 -22.10 3.66
CA VAL A 571 10.49 -22.70 2.88
C VAL A 571 11.62 -23.13 3.83
N ARG A 572 12.18 -24.31 3.56
CA ARG A 572 13.42 -24.81 4.17
C ARG A 572 14.56 -24.53 3.21
N TYR A 573 15.35 -23.53 3.58
CA TYR A 573 16.50 -23.06 2.81
C TYR A 573 17.76 -23.87 3.20
N ARG A 574 18.37 -24.60 2.26
CA ARG A 574 19.57 -25.40 2.53
C ARG A 574 20.80 -24.52 2.65
N VAL A 575 21.52 -24.67 3.76
CA VAL A 575 22.79 -23.98 4.00
C VAL A 575 23.92 -25.00 3.93
N GLY A 576 24.60 -25.05 2.79
CA GLY A 576 25.77 -25.93 2.61
C GLY A 576 26.99 -25.41 3.38
N ALA A 577 27.94 -26.33 3.68
CA ALA A 577 29.15 -26.06 4.41
C ALA A 577 30.03 -24.90 3.86
N GLY A 578 29.83 -24.51 2.60
CA GLY A 578 30.53 -23.39 1.92
C GLY A 578 29.72 -22.10 1.78
N ALA A 579 28.43 -22.07 2.18
CA ALA A 579 27.56 -20.92 1.94
C ALA A 579 28.03 -19.64 2.65
N TYR A 580 28.60 -19.77 3.84
CA TYR A 580 29.16 -18.62 4.58
C TYR A 580 30.50 -18.15 4.02
N THR A 581 31.27 -19.04 3.42
CA THR A 581 32.57 -18.69 2.78
C THR A 581 32.32 -17.87 1.52
N LYS A 582 31.33 -18.24 0.69
CA LYS A 582 30.95 -17.53 -0.53
C LYS A 582 30.36 -16.13 -0.26
N ARG A 583 29.92 -15.84 0.96
CA ARG A 583 29.37 -14.54 1.37
C ARG A 583 30.41 -13.50 1.77
N GLY A 584 31.72 -13.80 1.69
CA GLY A 584 32.81 -12.90 2.02
C GLY A 584 33.77 -12.69 0.85
N GLY A 585 34.69 -11.72 0.99
CA GLY A 585 35.75 -11.45 0.02
C GLY A 585 35.41 -10.36 -1.00
N VAL A 586 36.34 -10.15 -1.92
CA VAL A 586 36.30 -9.07 -2.91
C VAL A 586 35.14 -9.23 -3.88
N ASP A 587 34.87 -10.45 -4.35
CA ASP A 587 33.79 -10.71 -5.32
C ASP A 587 32.41 -10.37 -4.73
N ALA A 588 32.13 -10.79 -3.49
CA ALA A 588 30.89 -10.45 -2.79
C ALA A 588 30.79 -8.95 -2.50
N TRP A 589 31.91 -8.28 -2.26
CA TRP A 589 31.96 -6.82 -2.11
C TRP A 589 31.66 -6.10 -3.43
N LEU A 590 32.21 -6.58 -4.56
CA LEU A 590 31.91 -6.02 -5.89
C LEU A 590 30.42 -6.17 -6.26
N GLN A 591 29.77 -7.27 -5.87
CA GLN A 591 28.33 -7.44 -6.01
C GLN A 591 27.55 -6.39 -5.18
N ASP A 592 27.99 -6.15 -3.94
CA ASP A 592 27.40 -5.08 -3.12
C ASP A 592 27.59 -3.69 -3.76
N VAL A 593 28.75 -3.41 -4.34
CA VAL A 593 29.01 -2.16 -5.07
C VAL A 593 28.07 -2.02 -6.26
N ALA A 594 27.88 -3.10 -7.04
CA ALA A 594 27.02 -3.08 -8.22
C ALA A 594 25.57 -2.72 -7.87
N ILE A 595 24.98 -3.39 -6.88
CA ILE A 595 23.58 -3.09 -6.47
C ILE A 595 23.49 -1.70 -5.83
N GLN A 596 24.40 -1.32 -4.93
CA GLN A 596 24.36 -0.02 -4.27
C GLN A 596 24.54 1.15 -5.26
N ARG A 597 25.33 0.95 -6.31
CA ARG A 597 25.46 1.94 -7.40
C ARG A 597 24.11 2.12 -8.13
N ARG A 598 23.40 1.02 -8.46
CA ARG A 598 22.09 1.07 -9.10
C ARG A 598 21.06 1.76 -8.20
N LEU A 599 21.04 1.45 -6.90
CA LEU A 599 20.18 2.11 -5.93
C LEU A 599 20.43 3.62 -5.84
N TYR A 600 21.70 4.02 -5.86
CA TYR A 600 22.08 5.43 -5.83
C TYR A 600 21.68 6.18 -7.12
N THR A 601 21.90 5.57 -8.31
CA THR A 601 21.65 6.24 -9.58
C THR A 601 20.20 6.18 -10.04
N GLY A 602 19.44 5.15 -9.65
CA GLY A 602 18.09 4.89 -10.16
C GLY A 602 16.96 5.07 -9.15
N HIS A 603 17.21 4.91 -7.84
CA HIS A 603 16.17 4.81 -6.81
C HIS A 603 16.28 5.81 -5.65
N GLY A 604 17.09 6.87 -5.83
CA GLY A 604 17.03 8.04 -4.95
C GLY A 604 17.55 7.86 -3.53
N ILE A 605 18.36 6.83 -3.23
CA ILE A 605 19.07 6.80 -1.96
C ILE A 605 20.10 7.95 -1.92
N SER A 606 20.17 8.66 -0.79
CA SER A 606 21.09 9.80 -0.64
C SER A 606 22.55 9.34 -0.68
N LYS A 607 23.47 10.26 -1.03
CA LYS A 607 24.93 9.99 -0.95
C LYS A 607 25.36 9.50 0.44
N LEU A 608 24.75 10.06 1.49
CA LEU A 608 25.03 9.66 2.86
C LEU A 608 24.56 8.21 3.13
N GLN A 609 23.35 7.87 2.71
CA GLN A 609 22.80 6.52 2.83
C GLN A 609 23.66 5.51 2.04
N TRP A 610 24.03 5.86 0.81
CA TRP A 610 24.95 5.04 0.01
C TRP A 610 26.27 4.81 0.72
N ALA A 611 26.91 5.87 1.26
CA ALA A 611 28.16 5.77 1.96
C ALA A 611 28.04 4.91 3.25
N GLN A 612 26.98 5.07 4.01
CA GLN A 612 26.67 4.26 5.19
C GLN A 612 26.48 2.78 4.82
N ASN A 613 25.68 2.50 3.80
CA ASN A 613 25.47 1.14 3.30
C ASN A 613 26.79 0.50 2.88
N MET A 614 27.63 1.23 2.13
CA MET A 614 28.92 0.74 1.67
C MET A 614 29.90 0.51 2.84
N ALA A 615 29.92 1.39 3.83
CA ALA A 615 30.78 1.23 5.01
C ALA A 615 30.40 -0.05 5.80
N VAL A 616 29.11 -0.24 6.10
CA VAL A 616 28.62 -1.42 6.83
C VAL A 616 28.92 -2.71 6.05
N ARG A 617 28.67 -2.72 4.73
CA ARG A 617 28.92 -3.88 3.87
C ARG A 617 30.40 -4.19 3.74
N SER A 618 31.27 -3.18 3.57
CA SER A 618 32.71 -3.36 3.52
C SER A 618 33.22 -4.01 4.81
N VAL A 619 32.83 -3.50 5.97
CA VAL A 619 33.18 -4.12 7.25
C VAL A 619 32.71 -5.58 7.29
N TYR A 620 31.46 -5.86 6.94
CA TYR A 620 30.91 -7.21 6.97
C TYR A 620 31.62 -8.19 6.02
N ARG A 621 32.02 -7.75 4.80
CA ARG A 621 32.67 -8.61 3.79
C ARG A 621 34.12 -8.94 4.12
N PHE A 622 34.83 -8.06 4.81
CA PHE A 622 36.23 -8.23 5.14
C PHE A 622 36.50 -8.73 6.58
N VAL A 623 35.48 -8.86 7.41
CA VAL A 623 35.58 -9.47 8.74
C VAL A 623 35.81 -10.99 8.60
N PRO A 624 36.74 -11.61 9.35
CA PRO A 624 36.97 -13.06 9.35
C PRO A 624 35.67 -13.86 9.64
N GLU A 625 35.56 -15.03 9.02
CA GLU A 625 34.34 -15.86 9.07
C GLU A 625 33.86 -16.18 10.51
N GLN A 626 34.83 -16.50 11.41
CA GLN A 626 34.51 -16.80 12.81
C GLN A 626 33.88 -15.61 13.54
N ALA A 627 34.35 -14.39 13.26
CA ALA A 627 33.80 -13.17 13.83
C ALA A 627 32.42 -12.81 13.20
N ARG A 628 32.22 -13.11 11.91
CA ARG A 628 30.90 -12.95 11.22
C ARG A 628 29.84 -13.88 11.82
N ARG A 629 30.18 -15.15 12.06
CA ARG A 629 29.26 -16.11 12.70
C ARG A 629 28.89 -15.67 14.11
N SER A 630 29.86 -15.17 14.88
CA SER A 630 29.61 -14.69 16.25
C SER A 630 28.78 -13.41 16.29
N ALA A 631 29.03 -12.45 15.40
CA ALA A 631 28.25 -11.21 15.27
C ALA A 631 26.81 -11.48 14.82
N PHE A 632 26.60 -12.40 13.89
CA PHE A 632 25.26 -12.78 13.43
C PHE A 632 24.45 -13.46 14.54
N ARG A 633 25.08 -14.39 15.31
CA ARG A 633 24.44 -15.03 16.47
C ARG A 633 24.12 -14.03 17.58
N ALA A 634 25.00 -13.07 17.84
CA ALA A 634 24.75 -12.02 18.82
C ALA A 634 23.61 -11.08 18.42
N LEU A 635 23.54 -10.69 17.14
CA LEU A 635 22.46 -9.87 16.60
C LEU A 635 21.10 -10.60 16.62
N SER A 636 21.09 -11.87 16.21
CA SER A 636 19.86 -12.69 16.25
C SER A 636 19.40 -12.98 17.70
N SER A 637 20.32 -13.15 18.65
CA SER A 637 19.98 -13.32 20.07
C SER A 637 19.50 -12.02 20.74
N LEU A 638 19.97 -10.85 20.28
CA LEU A 638 19.49 -9.54 20.76
C LEU A 638 18.08 -9.22 20.24
N THR A 639 17.78 -9.59 19.00
CA THR A 639 16.43 -9.45 18.44
C THR A 639 15.44 -10.43 19.11
N ALA A 640 15.86 -11.66 19.39
CA ALA A 640 15.05 -12.65 20.12
C ALA A 640 14.79 -12.23 21.59
N ARG A 641 15.79 -11.61 22.27
CA ARG A 641 15.63 -11.09 23.64
C ARG A 641 14.78 -9.82 23.71
N ALA A 642 14.74 -9.02 22.66
CA ALA A 642 13.85 -7.87 22.57
C ALA A 642 12.38 -8.30 22.40
N SER A 643 12.12 -9.39 21.69
CA SER A 643 10.78 -9.95 21.54
C SER A 643 10.28 -10.69 22.81
N SER A 644 11.18 -11.35 23.55
CA SER A 644 10.81 -12.04 24.80
C SER A 644 10.62 -11.11 26.01
N ARG A 645 11.19 -9.89 26.00
CA ARG A 645 10.95 -8.87 27.05
C ARG A 645 9.62 -8.15 26.90
N SER A 646 9.02 -8.15 25.71
CA SER A 646 7.67 -7.60 25.52
C SER A 646 6.55 -8.56 25.92
N SER A 647 6.85 -9.85 26.13
CA SER A 647 5.88 -10.86 26.58
C SER A 647 5.96 -11.20 28.08
N GLY A 648 6.94 -10.63 28.82
CA GLY A 648 7.22 -10.99 30.22
C GLY A 648 6.70 -10.02 31.29
N THR A 649 6.02 -8.93 30.96
CA THR A 649 5.52 -7.91 31.92
C THR A 649 4.01 -7.96 32.18
N ALA A 650 3.34 -9.05 31.82
CA ALA A 650 1.89 -9.22 32.02
C ALA A 650 1.49 -10.30 33.06
N SER A 651 2.42 -10.72 33.94
CA SER A 651 2.05 -11.71 34.99
C SER A 651 2.80 -11.50 36.30
N GLU A 652 2.61 -10.33 36.94
CA GLU A 652 2.81 -10.19 38.38
C GLU A 652 2.08 -8.93 38.87
N GLY A 653 0.86 -9.10 39.40
CA GLY A 653 0.07 -7.99 39.93
C GLY A 653 -1.34 -8.44 40.33
N GLY A 654 -1.43 -9.51 41.09
CA GLY A 654 -2.70 -9.99 41.65
C GLY A 654 -2.51 -10.61 43.02
N MET A 655 -2.48 -9.77 44.05
CA MET A 655 -2.94 -10.09 45.42
C MET A 655 -3.51 -8.83 46.05
#